data_2d52d3d91730a8507aab7d08bb35b7e5
#
_entry.id   2d52d3d91730a8507aab7d08bb35b7e5
#
_cell.length_a   1.000
_cell.length_b   1.000
_cell.length_c   1.000
_cell.angle_alpha   90.00
_cell.angle_beta   90.00
_cell.angle_gamma   90.00
#
_symmetry.space_group_name_H-M   'P 1'
#
loop_
_entity.id
_entity.type
_entity.pdbx_description
1 polymer ?
#
loop_
_entity_poly.entity_id
_entity_poly.type
_entity_poly.pdbx_seq_one_letter_code
_entity_poly.pdbx_strand_id
1 'polypeptide(L)'
;MRNMVMPGETDASARYALVILRDITEARKGELRARELVQQNRAMNLLIKGMVKLVDRFALCDLEADSYIFYGMQSGSVYPSKGAYHVLTELIGQRFQSVSQEKTLQQILSAAELRRVLQKPEDLYKIEYCAQDGGQTKSLAMIPLDWKEPGRVRRVLLIAQDTTQEKQAETAAREALKVAYDAANRANSAKTEFLSNMSHDIRTPMNAIVGMTAIAGANLDNQERVRDCLGKITQSSRHLLALINEVLDMSRIESGKVSLSEEDFNLAELVENLIGMTKAGIAAHQHDFEVHLQSIEHEDVCGDSLRIQQVITNILSNAIKYTPDGGRIVFSIAERPTQSRGLGCYEFTVEDNGIGMTPEFQQVLFEPFTRADDKRTTRIQGTGLGMAIAQNIVTMMNGRIDVESTLGRGSRFTVTIFLKLQDTGNEELKELVDLPVLVVDDDPVCCESTVGILKEIGLDGESVTTGKEAVERTVARHEKQEDYFAVIVDWKMPGMDGIETTRQIRQKVGDEVPIVVLTAYDYSSIEEEAREAGVNEFITKPLFRSRLTTALRNIAAGRSAHPEEDSLSNLRNCSYAGHRILLVEDNDLNREIACEIIGMTGAAVETAENGRAAVEKFMKAPQGYYDLIFMDIQMPVMNGYEAAAAIRSMKEHGGLAVPIVAMTANAFAEDVLLAKNAGMNEHLAKPLDLGRLHEVLQRWLK
;
A
#
# COMPACT_ATOMS: atom_id res chain seq x y z
N MET A 1 29.01 -44.86 -37.42
CA MET A 1 28.28 -43.71 -37.98
C MET A 1 27.55 -43.02 -36.87
N ARG A 2 27.62 -41.72 -36.85
CA ARG A 2 27.37 -40.80 -35.73
C ARG A 2 25.98 -40.91 -35.09
N ASN A 3 25.94 -41.13 -33.80
CA ASN A 3 24.78 -40.92 -32.97
C ASN A 3 24.53 -39.44 -32.86
N MET A 4 23.38 -38.97 -33.30
CA MET A 4 22.82 -37.69 -32.90
C MET A 4 21.75 -37.95 -31.83
N VAL A 5 22.07 -37.66 -30.62
CA VAL A 5 21.09 -37.59 -29.51
C VAL A 5 20.49 -36.20 -29.53
N MET A 6 19.22 -36.10 -29.80
CA MET A 6 18.45 -34.87 -29.58
C MET A 6 17.93 -34.85 -28.13
N PRO A 7 18.08 -33.77 -27.41
CA PRO A 7 17.53 -33.66 -26.07
C PRO A 7 16.10 -33.11 -26.15
N GLY A 8 15.26 -33.64 -25.30
CA GLY A 8 14.05 -32.96 -24.89
C GLY A 8 12.77 -33.64 -25.31
N GLU A 9 12.06 -33.86 -24.35
CA GLU A 9 10.65 -34.16 -24.11
C GLU A 9 10.48 -35.51 -23.41
N THR A 10 10.29 -35.41 -22.14
CA THR A 10 9.90 -36.51 -21.27
C THR A 10 8.42 -36.80 -21.49
N ASP A 11 8.11 -37.46 -22.57
CA ASP A 11 6.83 -38.13 -22.72
C ASP A 11 6.93 -39.49 -22.03
N ALA A 12 6.14 -39.72 -21.02
CA ALA A 12 6.08 -40.98 -20.28
C ALA A 12 5.70 -42.18 -21.16
N SER A 13 5.19 -41.93 -22.39
CA SER A 13 4.88 -42.94 -23.39
C SER A 13 6.11 -43.57 -24.08
N ALA A 14 7.27 -42.92 -24.02
CA ALA A 14 8.49 -43.35 -24.71
C ALA A 14 9.32 -44.42 -23.95
N ARG A 15 8.87 -44.90 -22.77
CA ARG A 15 9.61 -45.90 -21.98
C ARG A 15 9.41 -47.34 -22.36
N TYR A 16 8.66 -47.61 -23.44
CA TYR A 16 8.45 -48.96 -23.91
C TYR A 16 9.31 -49.24 -25.13
N ALA A 17 10.59 -49.52 -24.95
CA ALA A 17 11.41 -50.10 -25.98
C ALA A 17 11.08 -51.59 -26.12
N LEU A 18 10.22 -51.92 -27.05
CA LEU A 18 9.94 -53.30 -27.39
C LEU A 18 11.14 -53.84 -28.19
N VAL A 19 11.97 -54.69 -27.58
CA VAL A 19 13.01 -55.40 -28.32
C VAL A 19 12.36 -56.64 -28.92
N ILE A 20 11.98 -56.57 -30.20
CA ILE A 20 11.54 -57.74 -30.96
C ILE A 20 12.82 -58.45 -31.47
N LEU A 21 13.16 -59.54 -30.85
CA LEU A 21 14.22 -60.42 -31.34
C LEU A 21 13.58 -61.33 -32.41
N ARG A 22 13.94 -61.08 -33.63
CA ARG A 22 13.59 -61.99 -34.75
C ARG A 22 14.58 -63.18 -34.73
N ASP A 23 14.04 -64.37 -34.66
CA ASP A 23 14.84 -65.62 -34.77
C ASP A 23 15.42 -65.74 -36.16
N ILE A 24 16.70 -65.78 -36.28
CA ILE A 24 17.44 -65.96 -37.52
C ILE A 24 18.38 -67.16 -37.34
N THR A 25 17.84 -68.31 -37.18
CA THR A 25 18.69 -69.49 -37.26
C THR A 25 17.90 -70.74 -37.66
N GLU A 26 17.85 -71.00 -38.95
CA GLU A 26 17.82 -72.37 -39.42
C GLU A 26 19.24 -72.80 -39.66
N ALA A 27 19.60 -73.92 -39.02
CA ALA A 27 20.75 -74.75 -39.30
C ALA A 27 22.04 -74.50 -38.47
N ARG A 28 22.13 -75.17 -37.33
CA ARG A 28 23.35 -75.90 -36.98
C ARG A 28 23.10 -76.96 -35.89
N LYS A 29 23.70 -78.11 -36.18
CA LYS A 29 23.41 -79.43 -35.59
C LYS A 29 23.68 -79.53 -34.07
N GLY A 30 22.80 -80.28 -33.45
CA GLY A 30 22.87 -81.04 -32.20
C GLY A 30 23.41 -80.35 -30.94
N GLU A 31 24.69 -80.25 -30.74
CA GLU A 31 25.31 -79.68 -29.54
C GLU A 31 25.41 -78.16 -29.54
N LEU A 32 25.56 -77.52 -30.67
CA LEU A 32 25.47 -76.05 -30.78
C LEU A 32 24.05 -75.58 -30.45
N ARG A 33 23.02 -76.31 -30.94
CA ARG A 33 21.63 -76.03 -30.66
C ARG A 33 21.29 -76.07 -29.16
N ALA A 34 21.88 -77.03 -28.41
CA ALA A 34 21.62 -77.11 -26.99
C ALA A 34 22.32 -75.98 -26.19
N ARG A 35 23.53 -75.56 -26.59
CA ARG A 35 24.24 -74.40 -25.98
C ARG A 35 23.57 -73.08 -26.39
N GLU A 36 23.19 -72.93 -27.61
CA GLU A 36 22.41 -71.78 -28.06
C GLU A 36 21.05 -71.68 -27.36
N LEU A 37 20.34 -72.83 -27.19
CA LEU A 37 19.07 -72.87 -26.46
C LEU A 37 19.24 -72.49 -24.97
N VAL A 38 20.33 -72.94 -24.32
CA VAL A 38 20.65 -72.57 -22.94
C VAL A 38 21.07 -71.09 -22.85
N GLN A 39 21.81 -70.57 -23.82
CA GLN A 39 22.19 -69.16 -23.86
C GLN A 39 20.99 -68.30 -24.20
N GLN A 40 20.10 -68.68 -25.12
CA GLN A 40 18.82 -68.03 -25.44
C GLN A 40 17.91 -68.05 -24.22
N ASN A 41 17.78 -69.15 -23.52
CA ASN A 41 17.00 -69.25 -22.26
C ASN A 41 17.57 -68.34 -21.16
N ARG A 42 18.92 -68.26 -21.03
CA ARG A 42 19.52 -67.30 -20.10
C ARG A 42 19.28 -65.83 -20.47
N ALA A 43 19.44 -65.49 -21.76
CA ALA A 43 19.14 -64.15 -22.29
C ALA A 43 17.68 -63.79 -22.11
N MET A 44 16.78 -64.75 -22.45
CA MET A 44 15.32 -64.57 -22.25
C MET A 44 14.97 -64.39 -20.76
N ASN A 45 15.57 -65.17 -19.85
CA ASN A 45 15.34 -64.99 -18.41
C ASN A 45 15.88 -63.66 -17.88
N LEU A 46 16.99 -63.13 -18.43
CA LEU A 46 17.49 -61.82 -18.11
C LEU A 46 16.57 -60.69 -18.64
N LEU A 47 16.06 -60.84 -19.87
CA LEU A 47 15.06 -59.90 -20.42
C LEU A 47 13.76 -59.89 -19.62
N ILE A 48 13.24 -61.07 -19.26
CA ILE A 48 12.09 -61.22 -18.37
C ILE A 48 12.30 -60.57 -17.03
N LYS A 49 13.49 -60.81 -16.40
CA LYS A 49 13.86 -60.13 -15.12
C LYS A 49 14.01 -58.62 -15.27
N GLY A 50 14.47 -58.15 -16.41
CA GLY A 50 14.49 -56.70 -16.73
C GLY A 50 13.10 -56.10 -16.90
N MET A 51 12.25 -56.77 -17.69
CA MET A 51 10.85 -56.33 -17.88
C MET A 51 10.04 -56.32 -16.62
N VAL A 52 10.23 -57.31 -15.70
CA VAL A 52 9.57 -57.35 -14.39
C VAL A 52 9.93 -56.15 -13.49
N LYS A 53 11.05 -55.47 -13.74
CA LYS A 53 11.43 -54.25 -13.04
C LYS A 53 10.82 -52.97 -13.63
N LEU A 54 10.40 -53.04 -14.88
CA LEU A 54 9.84 -51.88 -15.63
C LEU A 54 8.33 -51.85 -15.66
N VAL A 55 7.66 -52.98 -15.47
CA VAL A 55 6.21 -53.12 -15.45
C VAL A 55 5.74 -53.90 -14.22
N ASP A 56 4.59 -53.53 -13.69
CA ASP A 56 4.08 -54.17 -12.49
C ASP A 56 3.83 -55.66 -12.69
N ARG A 57 3.20 -56.01 -13.81
CA ARG A 57 2.85 -57.40 -14.18
C ARG A 57 2.68 -57.53 -15.65
N PHE A 58 3.05 -58.70 -16.15
CA PHE A 58 2.70 -59.06 -17.54
C PHE A 58 2.32 -60.55 -17.63
N ALA A 59 1.47 -60.85 -18.57
CA ALA A 59 1.03 -62.21 -18.88
C ALA A 59 1.18 -62.54 -20.35
N LEU A 60 1.72 -63.71 -20.62
CA LEU A 60 1.71 -64.32 -21.97
C LEU A 60 0.48 -65.18 -22.07
N CYS A 61 -0.43 -64.85 -23.04
CA CYS A 61 -1.67 -65.53 -23.25
C CYS A 61 -1.68 -66.21 -24.63
N ASP A 62 -1.99 -67.49 -24.66
CA ASP A 62 -2.22 -68.25 -25.90
C ASP A 62 -3.74 -68.39 -26.06
N LEU A 63 -4.30 -67.67 -27.05
CA LEU A 63 -5.74 -67.56 -27.31
C LEU A 63 -6.33 -68.83 -28.00
N GLU A 64 -5.46 -69.71 -28.48
CA GLU A 64 -5.84 -70.95 -29.11
C GLU A 64 -5.76 -72.13 -28.12
N ALA A 65 -4.71 -72.20 -27.35
CA ALA A 65 -4.53 -73.19 -26.31
C ALA A 65 -5.31 -72.86 -25.04
N ASP A 66 -6.04 -71.77 -25.00
CA ASP A 66 -6.76 -71.23 -23.84
C ASP A 66 -5.89 -71.27 -22.57
N SER A 67 -4.69 -70.73 -22.67
CA SER A 67 -3.75 -70.76 -21.56
C SER A 67 -3.03 -69.44 -21.37
N TYR A 68 -2.60 -69.18 -20.12
CA TYR A 68 -1.78 -68.01 -19.78
C TYR A 68 -0.65 -68.37 -18.82
N ILE A 69 0.42 -67.56 -18.84
CA ILE A 69 1.51 -67.60 -17.89
C ILE A 69 1.80 -66.19 -17.41
N PHE A 70 1.69 -65.95 -16.11
CA PHE A 70 2.09 -64.69 -15.48
C PHE A 70 3.58 -64.64 -15.16
N TYR A 71 4.16 -63.48 -15.39
CA TYR A 71 5.52 -63.12 -14.99
C TYR A 71 5.50 -61.92 -14.06
N GLY A 72 6.40 -61.90 -13.09
CA GLY A 72 6.54 -60.77 -12.14
C GLY A 72 5.62 -60.84 -10.92
N MET A 73 5.20 -62.04 -10.53
CA MET A 73 4.36 -62.20 -9.35
C MET A 73 5.11 -62.01 -8.06
N GLN A 74 4.62 -61.09 -7.19
CA GLN A 74 5.04 -61.05 -5.77
C GLN A 74 4.31 -62.16 -4.98
N SER A 75 4.95 -62.67 -3.92
CA SER A 75 4.32 -63.62 -3.00
C SER A 75 3.03 -63.05 -2.42
N GLY A 76 1.89 -63.75 -2.61
CA GLY A 76 0.57 -63.25 -2.23
C GLY A 76 -0.33 -62.81 -3.37
N SER A 77 0.06 -63.02 -4.62
CA SER A 77 -0.80 -62.72 -5.77
C SER A 77 -2.05 -63.60 -5.77
N VAL A 78 -3.20 -63.02 -5.92
CA VAL A 78 -4.52 -63.67 -5.99
C VAL A 78 -4.73 -64.47 -7.29
N TYR A 79 -3.87 -64.22 -8.28
CA TYR A 79 -3.95 -64.93 -9.56
C TYR A 79 -2.98 -66.12 -9.61
N PRO A 80 -3.38 -67.28 -10.12
CA PRO A 80 -2.48 -68.39 -10.35
C PRO A 80 -1.37 -67.97 -11.34
N SER A 81 -0.16 -68.52 -11.18
CA SER A 81 0.99 -68.20 -12.07
C SER A 81 0.78 -68.72 -13.48
N LYS A 82 -0.11 -69.69 -13.68
CA LYS A 82 -0.56 -70.27 -14.97
C LYS A 82 -1.98 -70.85 -14.86
N GLY A 83 -2.68 -70.90 -15.96
CA GLY A 83 -4.04 -71.42 -15.99
C GLY A 83 -4.72 -71.27 -17.33
N ALA A 84 -6.03 -71.51 -17.38
CA ALA A 84 -6.84 -71.25 -18.56
C ALA A 84 -7.15 -69.75 -18.73
N TYR A 85 -7.02 -69.22 -19.95
CA TYR A 85 -7.11 -67.80 -20.24
C TYR A 85 -8.53 -67.25 -19.96
N HIS A 86 -9.59 -68.04 -20.30
CA HIS A 86 -10.98 -67.62 -20.00
C HIS A 86 -11.22 -67.38 -18.50
N VAL A 87 -10.59 -68.20 -17.61
CA VAL A 87 -10.71 -68.04 -16.16
C VAL A 87 -10.00 -66.74 -15.75
N LEU A 88 -8.83 -66.40 -16.34
CA LEU A 88 -8.15 -65.15 -16.07
C LEU A 88 -9.03 -63.96 -16.43
N THR A 89 -9.65 -63.94 -17.60
CA THR A 89 -10.49 -62.81 -18.06
C THR A 89 -11.74 -62.64 -17.16
N GLU A 90 -12.31 -63.73 -16.64
CA GLU A 90 -13.40 -63.70 -15.68
C GLU A 90 -12.96 -63.09 -14.34
N LEU A 91 -11.83 -63.53 -13.79
CA LEU A 91 -11.29 -63.04 -12.54
C LEU A 91 -10.89 -61.56 -12.62
N ILE A 92 -10.38 -61.09 -13.76
CA ILE A 92 -10.09 -59.67 -14.01
C ILE A 92 -11.40 -58.88 -14.04
N GLY A 93 -12.41 -59.39 -14.79
CA GLY A 93 -13.69 -58.71 -14.95
C GLY A 93 -14.50 -58.59 -13.63
N GLN A 94 -14.34 -59.54 -12.72
CA GLN A 94 -14.96 -59.47 -11.38
C GLN A 94 -14.36 -58.39 -10.45
N ARG A 95 -13.11 -57.99 -10.65
CA ARG A 95 -12.38 -57.08 -9.74
C ARG A 95 -12.17 -55.68 -10.26
N PHE A 96 -12.16 -55.53 -11.59
CA PHE A 96 -11.82 -54.27 -12.25
C PHE A 96 -12.90 -53.92 -13.28
N GLN A 97 -13.04 -52.61 -13.50
CA GLN A 97 -13.91 -52.05 -14.52
C GLN A 97 -13.15 -51.15 -15.48
N SER A 98 -13.59 -51.06 -16.71
CA SER A 98 -13.01 -50.14 -17.71
C SER A 98 -13.40 -48.69 -17.38
N VAL A 99 -12.45 -47.76 -17.43
CA VAL A 99 -12.70 -46.34 -17.14
C VAL A 99 -13.35 -45.62 -18.32
N SER A 100 -13.08 -46.03 -19.55
CA SER A 100 -13.41 -45.23 -20.73
C SER A 100 -14.22 -45.95 -21.81
N GLN A 101 -14.66 -47.19 -21.61
CA GLN A 101 -15.36 -47.96 -22.63
C GLN A 101 -16.69 -48.53 -22.15
N GLU A 102 -17.68 -48.56 -23.04
CA GLU A 102 -18.99 -49.19 -22.78
C GLU A 102 -18.92 -50.69 -22.55
N LYS A 103 -17.80 -51.32 -22.98
CA LYS A 103 -17.59 -52.77 -22.82
C LYS A 103 -16.96 -53.11 -21.48
N THR A 104 -17.37 -54.22 -20.89
CA THR A 104 -16.72 -54.75 -19.70
C THR A 104 -15.31 -55.26 -20.01
N LEU A 105 -14.41 -55.24 -18.99
CA LEU A 105 -13.05 -55.75 -19.15
C LEU A 105 -13.03 -57.20 -19.64
N GLN A 106 -13.96 -58.03 -19.20
CA GLN A 106 -14.07 -59.38 -19.71
C GLN A 106 -14.41 -59.47 -21.19
N GLN A 107 -15.28 -58.56 -21.69
CA GLN A 107 -15.59 -58.50 -23.12
C GLN A 107 -14.38 -57.98 -23.92
N ILE A 108 -13.67 -56.98 -23.41
CA ILE A 108 -12.47 -56.42 -24.08
C ILE A 108 -11.34 -57.47 -24.19
N LEU A 109 -11.15 -58.25 -23.11
CA LEU A 109 -10.13 -59.30 -23.02
C LEU A 109 -10.56 -60.60 -23.71
N SER A 110 -11.79 -60.71 -24.20
CA SER A 110 -12.21 -61.93 -24.90
C SER A 110 -11.34 -62.24 -26.11
N ALA A 111 -11.06 -63.51 -26.34
CA ALA A 111 -10.25 -63.92 -27.50
C ALA A 111 -10.84 -63.46 -28.84
N ALA A 112 -12.17 -63.31 -28.95
CA ALA A 112 -12.86 -62.79 -30.14
C ALA A 112 -12.53 -61.31 -30.39
N GLU A 113 -12.63 -60.49 -29.28
CA GLU A 113 -12.36 -59.07 -29.39
C GLU A 113 -10.87 -58.78 -29.64
N LEU A 114 -9.96 -59.49 -28.98
CA LEU A 114 -8.53 -59.33 -29.22
C LEU A 114 -8.15 -59.69 -30.65
N ARG A 115 -8.72 -60.70 -31.23
CA ARG A 115 -8.52 -61.05 -32.66
C ARG A 115 -9.11 -60.02 -33.60
N ARG A 116 -10.17 -59.30 -33.18
CA ARG A 116 -10.78 -58.24 -33.98
C ARG A 116 -9.92 -56.97 -33.99
N VAL A 117 -9.30 -56.63 -32.84
CA VAL A 117 -8.54 -55.38 -32.63
C VAL A 117 -7.07 -55.52 -33.04
N LEU A 118 -6.45 -56.68 -32.76
CA LEU A 118 -5.04 -56.94 -33.05
C LEU A 118 -4.90 -57.71 -34.35
N GLN A 119 -4.83 -56.97 -35.46
CA GLN A 119 -4.77 -57.56 -36.82
C GLN A 119 -3.36 -57.55 -37.44
N LYS A 120 -2.49 -56.64 -36.96
CA LYS A 120 -1.13 -56.43 -37.47
C LYS A 120 -0.10 -56.57 -36.34
N PRO A 121 1.16 -56.91 -36.66
CA PRO A 121 2.23 -57.04 -35.67
C PRO A 121 2.53 -55.74 -34.90
N GLU A 122 2.29 -54.58 -35.50
CA GLU A 122 2.48 -53.26 -34.90
C GLU A 122 1.30 -52.80 -34.04
N ASP A 123 0.19 -53.51 -34.02
CA ASP A 123 -0.98 -53.10 -33.26
C ASP A 123 -0.70 -53.13 -31.74
N LEU A 124 -1.11 -52.06 -31.11
CA LEU A 124 -1.09 -51.89 -29.67
C LEU A 124 -2.49 -51.48 -29.21
N TYR A 125 -3.12 -52.31 -28.39
CA TYR A 125 -4.39 -51.96 -27.81
C TYR A 125 -4.20 -51.63 -26.33
N LYS A 126 -4.45 -50.39 -25.94
CA LYS A 126 -4.24 -49.90 -24.59
C LYS A 126 -5.58 -49.41 -23.99
N ILE A 127 -5.87 -49.83 -22.79
CA ILE A 127 -7.07 -49.43 -22.04
C ILE A 127 -6.69 -49.02 -20.63
N GLU A 128 -7.48 -48.14 -20.04
CA GLU A 128 -7.42 -47.84 -18.64
C GLU A 128 -8.55 -48.57 -17.88
N TYR A 129 -8.21 -49.07 -16.71
CA TYR A 129 -9.15 -49.77 -15.84
C TYR A 129 -8.87 -49.40 -14.35
N CYS A 130 -9.91 -49.47 -13.56
CA CYS A 130 -9.79 -49.22 -12.10
C CYS A 130 -10.36 -50.40 -11.32
N ALA A 131 -9.96 -50.53 -10.06
CA ALA A 131 -10.58 -51.47 -9.14
C ALA A 131 -12.05 -51.07 -8.92
N GLN A 132 -12.93 -52.02 -8.68
CA GLN A 132 -14.35 -51.74 -8.46
C GLN A 132 -14.63 -50.92 -7.20
N ASP A 133 -13.67 -50.90 -6.25
CA ASP A 133 -13.69 -50.06 -5.05
C ASP A 133 -13.17 -48.63 -5.32
N GLY A 134 -12.78 -48.29 -6.57
CA GLY A 134 -12.38 -46.97 -6.98
C GLY A 134 -10.96 -46.56 -6.60
N GLY A 135 -10.15 -47.41 -5.95
CA GLY A 135 -8.89 -47.00 -5.35
C GLY A 135 -7.65 -46.96 -6.25
N GLN A 136 -7.55 -47.78 -7.27
CA GLN A 136 -6.36 -47.90 -8.13
C GLN A 136 -6.69 -47.82 -9.62
N THR A 137 -6.03 -46.89 -10.30
CA THR A 137 -6.11 -46.81 -11.79
C THR A 137 -4.92 -47.50 -12.41
N LYS A 138 -5.16 -48.41 -13.33
CA LYS A 138 -4.15 -49.16 -14.04
C LYS A 138 -4.34 -49.05 -15.54
N SER A 139 -3.24 -49.13 -16.26
CA SER A 139 -3.24 -49.25 -17.73
C SER A 139 -2.93 -50.69 -18.12
N LEU A 140 -3.67 -51.22 -19.05
CA LEU A 140 -3.44 -52.53 -19.65
C LEU A 140 -3.15 -52.38 -21.15
N ALA A 141 -1.95 -52.77 -21.53
CA ALA A 141 -1.53 -52.82 -22.91
C ALA A 141 -1.56 -54.28 -23.42
N MET A 142 -2.13 -54.50 -24.60
CA MET A 142 -2.27 -55.78 -25.25
C MET A 142 -1.51 -55.73 -26.59
N ILE A 143 -0.51 -56.62 -26.73
CA ILE A 143 0.44 -56.62 -27.86
C ILE A 143 0.40 -58.01 -28.50
N PRO A 144 0.19 -58.11 -29.82
CA PRO A 144 0.24 -59.39 -30.52
C PRO A 144 1.70 -59.89 -30.62
N LEU A 145 1.94 -61.16 -30.35
CA LEU A 145 3.29 -61.78 -30.41
C LEU A 145 3.43 -62.78 -31.52
N ASP A 146 2.37 -63.52 -31.86
CA ASP A 146 2.43 -64.66 -32.75
C ASP A 146 1.10 -64.85 -33.46
N TRP A 147 1.10 -65.41 -34.70
CA TRP A 147 -0.05 -65.53 -35.56
C TRP A 147 -0.15 -66.99 -36.05
N LYS A 148 -1.36 -67.51 -36.10
CA LYS A 148 -1.62 -68.82 -36.73
C LYS A 148 -1.70 -68.70 -38.24
N GLU A 149 -2.37 -67.66 -38.68
CA GLU A 149 -2.60 -67.27 -40.07
C GLU A 149 -2.55 -65.71 -40.14
N PRO A 150 -2.28 -65.12 -41.32
CA PRO A 150 -2.35 -63.65 -41.46
C PRO A 150 -3.69 -63.13 -41.00
N GLY A 151 -3.65 -62.16 -40.03
CA GLY A 151 -4.84 -61.55 -39.41
C GLY A 151 -5.47 -62.33 -38.26
N ARG A 152 -4.91 -63.52 -37.85
CA ARG A 152 -5.43 -64.30 -36.72
C ARG A 152 -4.40 -64.45 -35.62
N VAL A 153 -4.36 -63.51 -34.67
CA VAL A 153 -3.42 -63.53 -33.55
C VAL A 153 -3.62 -64.81 -32.71
N ARG A 154 -2.51 -65.46 -32.39
CA ARG A 154 -2.48 -66.66 -31.53
C ARG A 154 -2.03 -66.31 -30.12
N ARG A 155 -0.93 -65.58 -29.96
CA ARG A 155 -0.39 -65.19 -28.66
C ARG A 155 -0.40 -63.70 -28.49
N VAL A 156 -0.80 -63.27 -27.26
CA VAL A 156 -0.88 -61.87 -26.86
C VAL A 156 -0.12 -61.67 -25.58
N LEU A 157 0.67 -60.61 -25.50
CA LEU A 157 1.28 -60.14 -24.27
C LEU A 157 0.35 -59.09 -23.62
N LEU A 158 -0.05 -59.33 -22.39
CA LEU A 158 -0.77 -58.39 -21.56
C LEU A 158 0.21 -57.74 -20.60
N ILE A 159 0.30 -56.41 -20.61
CA ILE A 159 1.17 -55.63 -19.72
C ILE A 159 0.29 -54.74 -18.87
N ALA A 160 0.35 -54.91 -17.54
CA ALA A 160 -0.38 -54.08 -16.61
C ALA A 160 0.60 -53.16 -15.88
N GLN A 161 0.24 -51.86 -15.79
CA GLN A 161 1.00 -50.83 -15.09
C GLN A 161 0.07 -50.03 -14.17
N ASP A 162 0.52 -49.77 -12.95
CA ASP A 162 -0.18 -48.86 -12.03
C ASP A 162 0.07 -47.41 -12.44
N THR A 163 -0.98 -46.71 -12.79
CA THR A 163 -0.95 -45.30 -13.21
C THR A 163 -1.66 -44.38 -12.20
N THR A 164 -1.93 -44.87 -10.99
CA THR A 164 -2.69 -44.13 -9.97
C THR A 164 -2.02 -42.82 -9.59
N GLN A 165 -0.71 -42.83 -9.34
CA GLN A 165 0.03 -41.61 -8.97
C GLN A 165 0.10 -40.60 -10.12
N GLU A 166 0.29 -41.07 -11.36
CA GLU A 166 0.32 -40.18 -12.54
C GLU A 166 -1.03 -39.48 -12.74
N LYS A 167 -2.13 -40.24 -12.62
CA LYS A 167 -3.47 -39.68 -12.76
C LYS A 167 -3.85 -38.72 -11.64
N GLN A 168 -3.47 -39.02 -10.39
CA GLN A 168 -3.66 -38.12 -9.26
C GLN A 168 -2.88 -36.82 -9.45
N ALA A 169 -1.61 -36.92 -9.87
CA ALA A 169 -0.77 -35.75 -10.15
C ALA A 169 -1.33 -34.90 -11.29
N GLU A 170 -1.79 -35.54 -12.39
CA GLU A 170 -2.42 -34.86 -13.52
C GLU A 170 -3.71 -34.11 -13.11
N THR A 171 -4.55 -34.75 -12.31
CA THR A 171 -5.79 -34.15 -11.81
C THR A 171 -5.50 -32.96 -10.89
N ALA A 172 -4.57 -33.14 -9.95
CA ALA A 172 -4.16 -32.06 -9.04
C ALA A 172 -3.54 -30.87 -9.81
N ALA A 173 -2.70 -31.14 -10.82
CA ALA A 173 -2.09 -30.09 -11.65
C ALA A 173 -3.16 -29.34 -12.45
N ARG A 174 -4.15 -30.05 -12.99
CA ARG A 174 -5.27 -29.45 -13.73
C ARG A 174 -6.15 -28.58 -12.85
N GLU A 175 -6.44 -29.03 -11.63
CA GLU A 175 -7.20 -28.23 -10.66
C GLU A 175 -6.43 -26.97 -10.22
N ALA A 176 -5.13 -27.11 -9.94
CA ALA A 176 -4.26 -25.98 -9.60
C ALA A 176 -4.20 -24.96 -10.75
N LEU A 177 -4.04 -25.45 -12.00
CA LEU A 177 -4.03 -24.58 -13.18
C LEU A 177 -5.38 -23.85 -13.35
N LYS A 178 -6.50 -24.53 -13.11
CA LYS A 178 -7.83 -23.92 -13.19
C LYS A 178 -7.99 -22.80 -12.15
N VAL A 179 -7.59 -23.06 -10.90
CA VAL A 179 -7.64 -22.05 -9.83
C VAL A 179 -6.77 -20.83 -10.17
N ALA A 180 -5.55 -21.07 -10.67
CA ALA A 180 -4.64 -20.01 -11.09
C ALA A 180 -5.21 -19.20 -12.28
N TYR A 181 -5.81 -19.87 -13.26
CA TYR A 181 -6.44 -19.24 -14.42
C TYR A 181 -7.65 -18.37 -14.01
N ASP A 182 -8.50 -18.90 -13.14
CA ASP A 182 -9.69 -18.17 -12.65
C ASP A 182 -9.27 -16.94 -11.79
N ALA A 183 -8.20 -17.06 -11.02
CA ALA A 183 -7.62 -15.94 -10.27
C ALA A 183 -7.04 -14.86 -11.20
N ALA A 184 -6.26 -15.27 -12.21
CA ALA A 184 -5.68 -14.36 -13.19
C ALA A 184 -6.77 -13.62 -14.00
N ASN A 185 -7.83 -14.32 -14.39
CA ASN A 185 -8.96 -13.70 -15.11
C ASN A 185 -9.70 -12.68 -14.26
N ARG A 186 -9.93 -12.98 -12.97
CA ARG A 186 -10.55 -12.03 -12.03
C ARG A 186 -9.71 -10.77 -11.89
N ALA A 187 -8.40 -10.93 -11.68
CA ALA A 187 -7.48 -9.79 -11.59
C ALA A 187 -7.46 -8.95 -12.89
N ASN A 188 -7.46 -9.60 -14.06
CA ASN A 188 -7.47 -8.87 -15.34
C ASN A 188 -8.80 -8.16 -15.61
N SER A 189 -9.92 -8.75 -15.22
CA SER A 189 -11.24 -8.11 -15.32
C SER A 189 -11.34 -6.90 -14.40
N ALA A 190 -10.90 -7.01 -13.14
CA ALA A 190 -10.83 -5.89 -12.19
C ALA A 190 -9.93 -4.77 -12.72
N LYS A 191 -8.78 -5.09 -13.32
CA LYS A 191 -7.89 -4.10 -13.94
C LYS A 191 -8.54 -3.38 -15.12
N THR A 192 -9.31 -4.09 -15.96
CA THR A 192 -10.01 -3.48 -17.11
C THR A 192 -11.15 -2.56 -16.66
N GLU A 193 -11.91 -2.98 -15.66
CA GLU A 193 -12.97 -2.18 -15.05
C GLU A 193 -12.40 -0.93 -14.39
N PHE A 194 -11.27 -1.07 -13.68
CA PHE A 194 -10.52 0.06 -13.12
C PHE A 194 -10.16 1.10 -14.17
N LEU A 195 -9.51 0.70 -15.28
CA LEU A 195 -9.12 1.64 -16.35
C LEU A 195 -10.32 2.37 -16.94
N SER A 196 -11.46 1.68 -17.06
CA SER A 196 -12.71 2.27 -17.52
C SER A 196 -13.25 3.32 -16.53
N ASN A 197 -13.30 2.98 -15.24
CA ASN A 197 -13.78 3.87 -14.18
C ASN A 197 -12.85 5.07 -14.00
N MET A 198 -11.52 4.86 -14.02
CA MET A 198 -10.53 5.93 -13.98
C MET A 198 -10.66 6.90 -15.14
N SER A 199 -10.90 6.39 -16.36
CA SER A 199 -11.14 7.25 -17.52
C SER A 199 -12.37 8.16 -17.33
N HIS A 200 -13.42 7.63 -16.70
CA HIS A 200 -14.61 8.41 -16.34
C HIS A 200 -14.32 9.45 -15.26
N ASP A 201 -13.63 9.04 -14.18
CA ASP A 201 -13.35 9.88 -13.02
C ASP A 201 -12.33 11.00 -13.32
N ILE A 202 -11.42 10.78 -14.27
CA ILE A 202 -10.53 11.80 -14.83
C ILE A 202 -11.32 12.76 -15.75
N ARG A 203 -12.24 12.25 -16.57
CA ARG A 203 -12.99 13.06 -17.53
C ARG A 203 -13.92 14.05 -16.85
N THR A 204 -14.53 13.68 -15.73
CA THR A 204 -15.51 14.52 -15.02
C THR A 204 -14.91 15.84 -14.54
N PRO A 205 -13.81 15.88 -13.73
CA PRO A 205 -13.18 17.13 -13.33
C PRO A 205 -12.58 17.89 -14.52
N MET A 206 -12.03 17.18 -15.52
CA MET A 206 -11.52 17.83 -16.74
C MET A 206 -12.61 18.59 -17.49
N ASN A 207 -13.78 17.98 -17.67
CA ASN A 207 -14.93 18.65 -18.30
C ASN A 207 -15.43 19.82 -17.47
N ALA A 208 -15.40 19.74 -16.14
CA ALA A 208 -15.74 20.83 -15.24
C ALA A 208 -14.76 22.02 -15.42
N ILE A 209 -13.46 21.75 -15.46
CA ILE A 209 -12.42 22.78 -15.72
C ILE A 209 -12.70 23.47 -17.06
N VAL A 210 -12.80 22.71 -18.14
CA VAL A 210 -13.05 23.26 -19.49
C VAL A 210 -14.37 24.05 -19.55
N GLY A 211 -15.44 23.49 -18.97
CA GLY A 211 -16.75 24.16 -18.95
C GLY A 211 -16.77 25.46 -18.15
N MET A 212 -16.16 25.45 -16.94
CA MET A 212 -16.06 26.64 -16.09
C MET A 212 -15.15 27.71 -16.70
N THR A 213 -14.08 27.31 -17.38
CA THR A 213 -13.21 28.26 -18.12
C THR A 213 -14.00 28.97 -19.26
N ALA A 214 -14.79 28.22 -20.03
CA ALA A 214 -15.64 28.80 -21.07
C ALA A 214 -16.71 29.74 -20.50
N ILE A 215 -17.34 29.37 -19.35
CA ILE A 215 -18.32 30.21 -18.67
C ILE A 215 -17.65 31.48 -18.13
N ALA A 216 -16.47 31.39 -17.51
CA ALA A 216 -15.71 32.53 -17.03
C ALA A 216 -15.38 33.49 -18.18
N GLY A 217 -14.86 32.96 -19.31
CA GLY A 217 -14.54 33.73 -20.50
C GLY A 217 -15.76 34.44 -21.14
N ALA A 218 -16.96 33.85 -21.06
CA ALA A 218 -18.19 34.44 -21.53
C ALA A 218 -18.81 35.51 -20.58
N ASN A 219 -18.29 35.62 -19.32
CA ASN A 219 -18.84 36.50 -18.29
C ASN A 219 -17.79 37.41 -17.66
N LEU A 220 -16.79 37.87 -18.42
CA LEU A 220 -15.67 38.70 -17.93
C LEU A 220 -16.09 39.96 -17.19
N ASP A 221 -17.24 40.53 -17.55
CA ASP A 221 -17.78 41.73 -16.91
C ASP A 221 -18.44 41.47 -15.55
N ASN A 222 -18.65 40.18 -15.18
CA ASN A 222 -19.26 39.80 -13.91
C ASN A 222 -18.19 39.15 -13.00
N GLN A 223 -17.53 39.96 -12.18
CA GLN A 223 -16.45 39.55 -11.30
C GLN A 223 -16.86 38.44 -10.31
N GLU A 224 -18.06 38.47 -9.77
CA GLU A 224 -18.57 37.46 -8.84
C GLU A 224 -18.69 36.09 -9.54
N ARG A 225 -19.24 36.10 -10.75
CA ARG A 225 -19.38 34.88 -11.55
C ARG A 225 -18.02 34.30 -11.98
N VAL A 226 -17.11 35.18 -12.37
CA VAL A 226 -15.72 34.76 -12.70
C VAL A 226 -15.06 34.16 -11.49
N ARG A 227 -15.17 34.77 -10.32
CA ARG A 227 -14.59 34.23 -9.05
C ARG A 227 -15.19 32.87 -8.71
N ASP A 228 -16.51 32.68 -8.81
CA ASP A 228 -17.17 31.37 -8.61
C ASP A 228 -16.63 30.32 -9.59
N CYS A 229 -16.47 30.65 -10.87
CA CYS A 229 -15.91 29.75 -11.87
C CYS A 229 -14.47 29.39 -11.57
N LEU A 230 -13.62 30.35 -11.21
CA LEU A 230 -12.22 30.09 -10.82
C LEU A 230 -12.13 29.20 -9.59
N GLY A 231 -12.97 29.41 -8.56
CA GLY A 231 -13.07 28.54 -7.39
C GLY A 231 -13.37 27.08 -7.77
N LYS A 232 -14.35 26.87 -8.66
CA LYS A 232 -14.73 25.54 -9.16
C LYS A 232 -13.64 24.89 -10.02
N ILE A 233 -12.92 25.68 -10.82
CA ILE A 233 -11.76 25.23 -11.60
C ILE A 233 -10.68 24.73 -10.64
N THR A 234 -10.32 25.54 -9.65
CA THR A 234 -9.29 25.18 -8.64
C THR A 234 -9.67 23.91 -7.89
N GLN A 235 -10.91 23.76 -7.44
CA GLN A 235 -11.41 22.57 -6.78
C GLN A 235 -11.32 21.33 -7.68
N SER A 236 -11.75 21.45 -8.95
CA SER A 236 -11.71 20.35 -9.91
C SER A 236 -10.28 19.95 -10.27
N SER A 237 -9.37 20.92 -10.35
CA SER A 237 -7.94 20.67 -10.62
C SER A 237 -7.27 19.95 -9.46
N ARG A 238 -7.53 20.37 -8.21
CA ARG A 238 -7.04 19.67 -7.01
C ARG A 238 -7.52 18.22 -6.95
N HIS A 239 -8.81 18.01 -7.24
CA HIS A 239 -9.39 16.67 -7.30
C HIS A 239 -8.72 15.80 -8.36
N LEU A 240 -8.48 16.33 -9.56
CA LEU A 240 -7.81 15.63 -10.64
C LEU A 240 -6.37 15.24 -10.26
N LEU A 241 -5.63 16.15 -9.64
CA LEU A 241 -4.27 15.87 -9.14
C LEU A 241 -4.24 14.78 -8.08
N ALA A 242 -5.19 14.78 -7.13
CA ALA A 242 -5.33 13.74 -6.13
C ALA A 242 -5.55 12.36 -6.77
N LEU A 243 -6.46 12.27 -7.77
CA LEU A 243 -6.71 11.04 -8.53
C LEU A 243 -5.46 10.51 -9.25
N ILE A 244 -4.71 11.40 -9.91
CA ILE A 244 -3.47 11.03 -10.61
C ILE A 244 -2.44 10.50 -9.61
N ASN A 245 -2.27 11.16 -8.48
CA ASN A 245 -1.32 10.74 -7.44
C ASN A 245 -1.68 9.38 -6.84
N GLU A 246 -2.96 9.09 -6.58
CA GLU A 246 -3.41 7.77 -6.13
C GLU A 246 -3.07 6.65 -7.12
N VAL A 247 -3.24 6.91 -8.43
CA VAL A 247 -2.89 5.94 -9.49
C VAL A 247 -1.38 5.72 -9.56
N LEU A 248 -0.58 6.79 -9.46
CA LEU A 248 0.88 6.70 -9.46
C LEU A 248 1.39 5.97 -8.22
N ASP A 249 0.84 6.25 -7.03
CA ASP A 249 1.18 5.56 -5.79
C ASP A 249 0.88 4.06 -5.92
N MET A 250 -0.30 3.69 -6.40
CA MET A 250 -0.67 2.28 -6.59
C MET A 250 0.29 1.57 -7.58
N SER A 251 0.61 2.20 -8.70
CA SER A 251 1.56 1.66 -9.68
C SER A 251 2.96 1.43 -9.10
N ARG A 252 3.44 2.32 -8.24
CA ARG A 252 4.73 2.19 -7.55
C ARG A 252 4.70 1.10 -6.49
N ILE A 253 3.60 0.99 -5.72
CA ILE A 253 3.39 -0.07 -4.74
C ILE A 253 3.40 -1.44 -5.44
N GLU A 254 2.64 -1.63 -6.52
CA GLU A 254 2.61 -2.88 -7.29
C GLU A 254 3.98 -3.26 -7.87
N SER A 255 4.78 -2.27 -8.27
CA SER A 255 6.14 -2.51 -8.81
C SER A 255 7.21 -2.71 -7.72
N GLY A 256 6.86 -2.60 -6.43
CA GLY A 256 7.79 -2.72 -5.31
C GLY A 256 8.85 -1.59 -5.24
N LYS A 257 8.55 -0.43 -5.84
CA LYS A 257 9.47 0.71 -5.92
C LYS A 257 9.22 1.79 -4.87
N VAL A 258 8.37 1.53 -3.88
CA VAL A 258 8.14 2.47 -2.78
C VAL A 258 9.18 2.21 -1.70
N SER A 259 9.95 3.23 -1.34
CA SER A 259 10.80 3.27 -0.16
C SER A 259 10.19 4.22 0.87
N LEU A 260 10.29 3.88 2.15
CA LEU A 260 9.90 4.77 3.24
C LEU A 260 11.06 5.71 3.56
N SER A 261 10.75 6.98 3.83
CA SER A 261 11.73 7.91 4.39
C SER A 261 11.84 7.72 5.91
N GLU A 262 13.02 7.93 6.45
CA GLU A 262 13.25 8.05 7.89
C GLU A 262 13.64 9.50 8.16
N GLU A 263 12.68 10.29 8.62
CA GLU A 263 12.86 11.71 8.96
C GLU A 263 12.39 11.93 10.40
N ASP A 264 13.07 12.85 11.06
CA ASP A 264 12.67 13.29 12.39
C ASP A 264 11.46 14.22 12.29
N PHE A 265 10.43 13.95 13.05
CA PHE A 265 9.22 14.79 13.09
C PHE A 265 8.56 14.75 14.47
N ASN A 266 7.68 15.73 14.72
CA ASN A 266 6.90 15.83 15.93
C ASN A 266 5.45 15.41 15.69
N LEU A 267 4.89 14.57 16.56
CA LEU A 267 3.52 14.07 16.46
C LEU A 267 2.46 15.17 16.59
N ALA A 268 2.72 16.21 17.38
CA ALA A 268 1.80 17.33 17.51
C ALA A 268 1.61 18.04 16.17
N GLU A 269 2.71 18.29 15.44
CA GLU A 269 2.65 18.91 14.11
C GLU A 269 1.92 18.03 13.09
N LEU A 270 2.16 16.72 13.12
CA LEU A 270 1.44 15.77 12.28
C LEU A 270 -0.07 15.83 12.53
N VAL A 271 -0.47 15.83 13.80
CA VAL A 271 -1.89 15.85 14.19
C VAL A 271 -2.55 17.18 13.82
N GLU A 272 -1.91 18.30 14.06
CA GLU A 272 -2.41 19.62 13.66
C GLU A 272 -2.63 19.71 12.14
N ASN A 273 -1.67 19.19 11.34
CA ASN A 273 -1.79 19.15 9.89
C ASN A 273 -2.98 18.28 9.43
N LEU A 274 -3.15 17.10 10.04
CA LEU A 274 -4.28 16.19 9.76
C LEU A 274 -5.62 16.87 9.99
N ILE A 275 -5.72 17.56 11.10
CA ILE A 275 -6.91 18.23 11.51
C ILE A 275 -7.16 19.45 10.60
N GLY A 276 -6.14 20.27 10.29
CA GLY A 276 -6.24 21.38 9.36
C GLY A 276 -6.80 20.97 7.99
N MET A 277 -6.33 19.82 7.47
CA MET A 277 -6.82 19.26 6.20
C MET A 277 -8.30 18.83 6.23
N THR A 278 -8.79 18.38 7.38
CA THR A 278 -10.16 17.86 7.52
C THR A 278 -11.19 18.92 7.89
N LYS A 279 -10.74 20.07 8.40
CA LYS A 279 -11.56 21.19 8.91
C LYS A 279 -12.68 21.60 7.96
N ALA A 280 -12.36 21.82 6.69
CA ALA A 280 -13.33 22.25 5.68
C ALA A 280 -14.44 21.21 5.44
N GLY A 281 -14.08 19.92 5.43
CA GLY A 281 -15.04 18.81 5.26
C GLY A 281 -15.96 18.66 6.47
N ILE A 282 -15.40 18.74 7.68
CA ILE A 282 -16.14 18.67 8.95
C ILE A 282 -17.14 19.81 9.03
N ALA A 283 -16.72 21.04 8.75
CA ALA A 283 -17.58 22.22 8.78
C ALA A 283 -18.70 22.16 7.71
N ALA A 284 -18.39 21.69 6.50
CA ALA A 284 -19.36 21.58 5.40
C ALA A 284 -20.52 20.63 5.73
N HIS A 285 -20.25 19.55 6.50
CA HIS A 285 -21.22 18.54 6.91
C HIS A 285 -21.71 18.73 8.36
N GLN A 286 -21.25 19.78 9.05
CA GLN A 286 -21.61 20.09 10.44
C GLN A 286 -21.37 18.90 11.40
N HIS A 287 -20.29 18.12 11.17
CA HIS A 287 -19.98 16.99 12.03
C HIS A 287 -19.50 17.44 13.42
N ASP A 288 -19.91 16.67 14.43
CA ASP A 288 -19.31 16.73 15.77
C ASP A 288 -17.99 15.98 15.74
N PHE A 289 -16.87 16.73 15.80
CA PHE A 289 -15.52 16.18 15.67
C PHE A 289 -14.75 16.33 16.96
N GLU A 290 -14.34 15.21 17.52
CA GLU A 290 -13.56 15.17 18.77
C GLU A 290 -12.19 14.55 18.51
N VAL A 291 -11.16 15.08 19.19
CA VAL A 291 -9.79 14.54 19.16
C VAL A 291 -9.32 14.23 20.57
N HIS A 292 -8.86 12.99 20.78
CA HIS A 292 -8.41 12.52 22.08
C HIS A 292 -6.97 12.02 22.04
N LEU A 293 -6.16 12.44 23.01
CA LEU A 293 -4.81 11.89 23.26
C LEU A 293 -4.85 10.95 24.47
N GLN A 294 -4.18 9.80 24.37
CA GLN A 294 -4.07 8.83 25.44
C GLN A 294 -2.61 8.44 25.65
N SER A 295 -2.06 8.83 26.81
CA SER A 295 -0.73 8.39 27.28
C SER A 295 0.40 8.60 26.26
N ILE A 296 0.47 9.76 25.63
CA ILE A 296 1.58 10.11 24.72
C ILE A 296 2.75 10.60 25.59
N GLU A 297 3.80 9.79 25.69
CA GLU A 297 5.03 10.12 26.42
C GLU A 297 6.12 10.67 25.47
N HIS A 298 6.14 10.20 24.23
CA HIS A 298 7.15 10.55 23.24
C HIS A 298 6.49 11.17 22.01
N GLU A 299 6.67 12.47 21.85
CA GLU A 299 6.13 13.24 20.72
C GLU A 299 7.12 13.36 19.56
N ASP A 300 8.44 13.33 19.85
CA ASP A 300 9.49 13.42 18.86
C ASP A 300 9.92 12.03 18.41
N VAL A 301 9.65 11.73 17.16
CA VAL A 301 9.82 10.40 16.57
C VAL A 301 10.47 10.48 15.18
N CYS A 302 10.98 9.34 14.73
CA CYS A 302 11.56 9.22 13.39
C CYS A 302 10.78 8.21 12.55
N GLY A 303 10.40 8.63 11.35
CA GLY A 303 9.63 7.84 10.39
C GLY A 303 9.20 8.66 9.19
N ASP A 304 8.28 8.13 8.38
CA ASP A 304 7.73 8.80 7.20
C ASP A 304 6.41 9.52 7.57
N SER A 305 6.52 10.76 8.04
CA SER A 305 5.38 11.58 8.45
C SER A 305 4.36 11.79 7.33
N LEU A 306 4.83 11.95 6.10
CA LEU A 306 3.98 12.17 4.93
C LEU A 306 3.12 10.94 4.61
N ARG A 307 3.68 9.74 4.71
CA ARG A 307 2.96 8.49 4.50
C ARG A 307 1.98 8.20 5.62
N ILE A 308 2.33 8.50 6.88
CA ILE A 308 1.40 8.41 8.01
C ILE A 308 0.22 9.37 7.79
N GLN A 309 0.52 10.61 7.42
CA GLN A 309 -0.49 11.62 7.09
C GLN A 309 -1.42 11.13 5.96
N GLN A 310 -0.89 10.52 4.91
CA GLN A 310 -1.67 9.96 3.81
C GLN A 310 -2.63 8.86 4.29
N VAL A 311 -2.15 7.92 5.13
CA VAL A 311 -2.97 6.84 5.70
C VAL A 311 -4.13 7.40 6.51
N ILE A 312 -3.83 8.27 7.46
CA ILE A 312 -4.85 8.81 8.37
C ILE A 312 -5.84 9.71 7.64
N THR A 313 -5.37 10.54 6.69
CA THR A 313 -6.25 11.38 5.85
C THR A 313 -7.20 10.53 5.02
N ASN A 314 -6.77 9.40 4.46
CA ASN A 314 -7.63 8.49 3.73
C ASN A 314 -8.75 7.92 4.62
N ILE A 315 -8.45 7.60 5.87
CA ILE A 315 -9.45 7.09 6.82
C ILE A 315 -10.38 8.21 7.28
N LEU A 316 -9.85 9.38 7.67
CA LEU A 316 -10.65 10.54 8.11
C LEU A 316 -11.57 11.05 6.99
N SER A 317 -11.07 11.14 5.75
CA SER A 317 -11.89 11.55 4.61
C SER A 317 -13.02 10.58 4.34
N ASN A 318 -12.81 9.27 4.54
CA ASN A 318 -13.87 8.28 4.47
C ASN A 318 -14.89 8.46 5.61
N ALA A 319 -14.44 8.66 6.85
CA ALA A 319 -15.34 8.92 7.97
C ALA A 319 -16.23 10.15 7.71
N ILE A 320 -15.65 11.28 7.25
CA ILE A 320 -16.38 12.50 6.89
C ILE A 320 -17.41 12.23 5.77
N LYS A 321 -17.02 11.46 4.77
CA LYS A 321 -17.82 11.19 3.58
C LYS A 321 -18.99 10.25 3.83
N TYR A 322 -18.82 9.27 4.72
CA TYR A 322 -19.82 8.23 4.99
C TYR A 322 -20.63 8.47 6.27
N THR A 323 -20.35 9.54 6.99
CA THR A 323 -21.14 9.96 8.14
C THR A 323 -22.21 10.98 7.66
N PRO A 324 -23.47 10.83 8.03
CA PRO A 324 -24.53 11.81 7.71
C PRO A 324 -24.23 13.18 8.34
N ASP A 325 -24.76 14.25 7.75
CA ASP A 325 -24.64 15.60 8.27
C ASP A 325 -25.07 15.67 9.74
N GLY A 326 -24.29 16.35 10.58
CA GLY A 326 -24.48 16.42 12.01
C GLY A 326 -24.09 15.15 12.78
N GLY A 327 -23.47 14.16 12.11
CA GLY A 327 -22.97 12.95 12.77
C GLY A 327 -21.68 13.20 13.56
N ARG A 328 -21.26 12.19 14.32
CA ARG A 328 -20.09 12.26 15.20
C ARG A 328 -18.92 11.46 14.65
N ILE A 329 -17.74 12.08 14.70
CA ILE A 329 -16.46 11.47 14.32
C ILE A 329 -15.47 11.70 15.47
N VAL A 330 -14.83 10.64 15.95
CA VAL A 330 -13.83 10.69 17.01
C VAL A 330 -12.48 10.24 16.47
N PHE A 331 -11.47 11.07 16.60
CA PHE A 331 -10.08 10.76 16.27
C PHE A 331 -9.27 10.61 17.55
N SER A 332 -8.68 9.44 17.80
CA SER A 332 -7.92 9.16 19.01
C SER A 332 -6.51 8.71 18.67
N ILE A 333 -5.55 9.17 19.45
CA ILE A 333 -4.15 8.78 19.32
C ILE A 333 -3.68 8.26 20.67
N ALA A 334 -3.06 7.08 20.69
CA ALA A 334 -2.57 6.45 21.91
C ALA A 334 -1.15 5.93 21.71
N GLU A 335 -0.27 6.17 22.65
CA GLU A 335 0.99 5.46 22.76
C GLU A 335 0.79 4.20 23.62
N ARG A 336 1.24 3.04 23.13
CA ARG A 336 1.11 1.76 23.82
C ARG A 336 2.46 1.26 24.29
N PRO A 337 2.53 0.61 25.45
CA PRO A 337 3.76 0.01 25.93
C PRO A 337 4.34 -0.98 24.92
N THR A 338 5.63 -0.87 24.64
CA THR A 338 6.36 -1.80 23.78
C THR A 338 7.53 -2.44 24.54
N GLN A 339 7.88 -3.68 24.17
CA GLN A 339 9.05 -4.37 24.75
C GLN A 339 10.37 -3.98 24.06
N SER A 340 10.31 -3.29 22.93
CA SER A 340 11.47 -2.93 22.12
C SER A 340 12.02 -1.57 22.58
N ARG A 341 13.25 -1.54 23.09
CA ARG A 341 13.91 -0.28 23.44
C ARG A 341 14.13 0.59 22.20
N GLY A 342 13.75 1.86 22.27
CA GLY A 342 13.94 2.83 21.18
C GLY A 342 12.84 2.81 20.10
N LEU A 343 11.76 2.03 20.29
CA LEU A 343 10.57 2.07 19.45
C LEU A 343 9.35 2.44 20.29
N GLY A 344 8.54 3.37 19.83
CA GLY A 344 7.19 3.65 20.31
C GLY A 344 6.15 2.92 19.49
N CYS A 345 5.09 2.44 20.11
CA CYS A 345 3.92 1.85 19.44
C CYS A 345 2.78 2.86 19.49
N TYR A 346 2.34 3.34 18.35
CA TYR A 346 1.28 4.34 18.23
C TYR A 346 0.05 3.76 17.58
N GLU A 347 -1.10 3.97 18.21
CA GLU A 347 -2.42 3.60 17.70
C GLU A 347 -3.19 4.87 17.33
N PHE A 348 -3.53 5.00 16.07
CA PHE A 348 -4.42 6.04 15.54
C PHE A 348 -5.79 5.41 15.28
N THR A 349 -6.81 5.88 16.00
CA THR A 349 -8.17 5.33 15.89
C THR A 349 -9.12 6.40 15.36
N VAL A 350 -9.85 6.08 14.31
CA VAL A 350 -10.95 6.90 13.77
C VAL A 350 -12.24 6.13 13.94
N GLU A 351 -13.17 6.70 14.69
CA GLU A 351 -14.50 6.13 14.93
C GLU A 351 -15.56 7.08 14.38
N ASP A 352 -16.50 6.56 13.61
CA ASP A 352 -17.64 7.27 13.06
C ASP A 352 -18.96 6.59 13.42
N ASN A 353 -20.04 7.36 13.50
CA ASN A 353 -21.40 6.85 13.63
C ASN A 353 -22.15 6.83 12.29
N GLY A 354 -21.44 6.65 11.18
CA GLY A 354 -21.95 6.66 9.84
C GLY A 354 -22.75 5.42 9.43
N ILE A 355 -22.82 5.18 8.12
CA ILE A 355 -23.60 4.07 7.54
C ILE A 355 -23.10 2.69 7.88
N GLY A 356 -21.81 2.55 8.27
CA GLY A 356 -21.16 1.26 8.51
C GLY A 356 -21.04 0.38 7.27
N MET A 357 -20.53 -0.83 7.45
CA MET A 357 -20.22 -1.79 6.38
C MET A 357 -20.82 -3.16 6.64
N THR A 358 -21.17 -3.88 5.56
CA THR A 358 -21.56 -5.30 5.66
C THR A 358 -20.35 -6.20 5.89
N PRO A 359 -20.51 -7.38 6.50
CA PRO A 359 -19.39 -8.32 6.69
C PRO A 359 -18.72 -8.75 5.39
N GLU A 360 -19.49 -8.87 4.30
CA GLU A 360 -18.96 -9.23 2.98
C GLU A 360 -18.05 -8.13 2.42
N PHE A 361 -18.45 -6.86 2.58
CA PHE A 361 -17.64 -5.72 2.13
C PHE A 361 -16.38 -5.55 2.95
N GLN A 362 -16.43 -5.79 4.27
CA GLN A 362 -15.25 -5.73 5.13
C GLN A 362 -14.14 -6.69 4.69
N GLN A 363 -14.47 -7.85 4.13
CA GLN A 363 -13.48 -8.82 3.63
C GLN A 363 -12.71 -8.33 2.41
N VAL A 364 -13.32 -7.46 1.63
CA VAL A 364 -12.74 -6.93 0.37
C VAL A 364 -12.39 -5.45 0.44
N LEU A 365 -12.56 -4.81 1.59
CA LEU A 365 -12.33 -3.37 1.81
C LEU A 365 -10.95 -2.88 1.35
N PHE A 366 -9.94 -3.73 1.53
CA PHE A 366 -8.56 -3.43 1.19
C PHE A 366 -8.14 -3.94 -0.20
N GLU A 367 -9.04 -4.61 -0.91
CA GLU A 367 -8.77 -4.97 -2.30
C GLU A 367 -8.82 -3.71 -3.18
N PRO A 368 -7.82 -3.51 -4.05
CA PRO A 368 -7.81 -2.35 -4.94
C PRO A 368 -9.09 -2.27 -5.76
N PHE A 369 -9.60 -1.04 -5.97
CA PHE A 369 -10.74 -0.74 -6.82
C PHE A 369 -12.11 -1.18 -6.27
N THR A 370 -12.16 -1.63 -5.03
CA THR A 370 -13.40 -2.10 -4.40
C THR A 370 -14.24 -0.93 -3.91
N ARG A 371 -15.54 -0.94 -4.23
CA ARG A 371 -16.54 0.06 -3.81
C ARG A 371 -17.79 -0.67 -3.31
N ALA A 372 -18.45 -0.10 -2.30
CA ALA A 372 -19.70 -0.66 -1.83
C ALA A 372 -20.83 -0.41 -2.86
N ASP A 373 -21.38 -1.49 -3.41
CA ASP A 373 -22.52 -1.47 -4.34
C ASP A 373 -23.86 -1.27 -3.59
N ASP A 374 -24.07 -0.11 -2.95
CA ASP A 374 -25.35 0.25 -2.36
C ASP A 374 -25.92 1.48 -3.05
N LYS A 375 -27.24 1.50 -3.26
CA LYS A 375 -27.97 2.66 -3.83
C LYS A 375 -27.74 3.94 -3.02
N ARG A 376 -27.32 3.84 -1.77
CA ARG A 376 -26.98 4.95 -0.88
C ARG A 376 -25.60 5.53 -1.17
N THR A 377 -24.65 4.68 -1.62
CA THR A 377 -23.25 5.04 -1.89
C THR A 377 -23.01 5.42 -3.35
N THR A 378 -23.94 5.12 -4.27
CA THR A 378 -23.80 5.38 -5.72
C THR A 378 -23.59 6.86 -6.08
N ARG A 379 -23.95 7.79 -5.19
CA ARG A 379 -23.74 9.25 -5.37
C ARG A 379 -22.41 9.73 -4.79
N ILE A 380 -21.71 8.88 -4.05
CA ILE A 380 -20.48 9.24 -3.35
C ILE A 380 -19.28 8.90 -4.24
N GLN A 381 -18.55 9.91 -4.70
CA GLN A 381 -17.37 9.73 -5.57
C GLN A 381 -16.18 9.17 -4.78
N GLY A 382 -15.39 8.27 -5.40
CA GLY A 382 -14.15 7.74 -4.86
C GLY A 382 -13.54 6.69 -5.78
N THR A 383 -12.22 6.57 -5.77
CA THR A 383 -11.42 5.67 -6.62
C THR A 383 -11.46 4.21 -6.19
N GLY A 384 -11.70 3.95 -4.91
CA GLY A 384 -11.53 2.62 -4.30
C GLY A 384 -10.06 2.22 -4.11
N LEU A 385 -9.11 3.18 -4.22
CA LEU A 385 -7.68 2.94 -4.02
C LEU A 385 -7.21 3.34 -2.62
N GLY A 386 -7.81 4.33 -2.00
CA GLY A 386 -7.31 4.93 -0.76
C GLY A 386 -7.09 3.92 0.37
N MET A 387 -8.00 2.97 0.59
CA MET A 387 -7.85 1.94 1.64
C MET A 387 -6.80 0.89 1.29
N ALA A 388 -6.68 0.50 0.03
CA ALA A 388 -5.63 -0.40 -0.44
C ALA A 388 -4.24 0.24 -0.29
N ILE A 389 -4.10 1.52 -0.65
CA ILE A 389 -2.86 2.30 -0.45
C ILE A 389 -2.53 2.40 1.04
N ALA A 390 -3.52 2.73 1.90
CA ALA A 390 -3.32 2.82 3.35
C ALA A 390 -2.81 1.50 3.94
N GLN A 391 -3.41 0.35 3.58
CA GLN A 391 -2.97 -0.96 4.05
C GLN A 391 -1.55 -1.29 3.59
N ASN A 392 -1.21 -1.01 2.34
CA ASN A 392 0.13 -1.25 1.82
C ASN A 392 1.19 -0.40 2.54
N ILE A 393 0.93 0.89 2.74
CA ILE A 393 1.83 1.79 3.49
C ILE A 393 2.04 1.27 4.91
N VAL A 394 0.96 0.96 5.64
CA VAL A 394 1.04 0.45 7.01
C VAL A 394 1.77 -0.89 7.08
N THR A 395 1.56 -1.78 6.11
CA THR A 395 2.27 -3.06 6.01
C THR A 395 3.78 -2.83 5.79
N MET A 396 4.17 -1.88 4.93
CA MET A 396 5.58 -1.51 4.74
C MET A 396 6.21 -0.93 6.02
N MET A 397 5.42 -0.25 6.87
CA MET A 397 5.83 0.25 8.19
C MET A 397 5.82 -0.85 9.27
N ASN A 398 5.64 -2.12 8.91
CA ASN A 398 5.46 -3.24 9.85
C ASN A 398 4.30 -3.05 10.83
N GLY A 399 3.32 -2.25 10.48
CA GLY A 399 2.10 -1.97 11.22
C GLY A 399 0.93 -2.85 10.81
N ARG A 400 -0.26 -2.52 11.32
CA ARG A 400 -1.53 -3.16 10.93
C ARG A 400 -2.67 -2.15 10.94
N ILE A 401 -3.73 -2.46 10.19
CA ILE A 401 -5.01 -1.75 10.23
C ILE A 401 -6.08 -2.76 10.66
N ASP A 402 -6.73 -2.50 11.78
CA ASP A 402 -7.86 -3.27 12.27
C ASP A 402 -9.15 -2.48 11.99
N VAL A 403 -10.23 -3.19 11.61
CA VAL A 403 -11.52 -2.59 11.26
C VAL A 403 -12.65 -3.28 11.98
N GLU A 404 -13.44 -2.50 12.71
CA GLU A 404 -14.68 -2.93 13.33
C GLU A 404 -15.82 -2.09 12.75
N SER A 405 -16.80 -2.71 12.10
CA SER A 405 -17.94 -2.00 11.53
C SER A 405 -19.21 -2.79 11.57
N THR A 406 -20.33 -2.09 11.74
CA THR A 406 -21.66 -2.67 11.70
C THR A 406 -22.58 -1.80 10.88
N LEU A 407 -23.26 -2.38 9.91
CA LEU A 407 -24.16 -1.63 9.02
C LEU A 407 -25.22 -0.85 9.85
N GLY A 408 -25.29 0.46 9.61
CA GLY A 408 -26.18 1.38 10.30
C GLY A 408 -25.74 1.83 11.70
N ARG A 409 -24.52 1.46 12.14
CA ARG A 409 -23.96 1.89 13.43
C ARG A 409 -22.65 2.65 13.33
N GLY A 410 -22.00 2.62 12.16
CA GLY A 410 -20.72 3.25 11.92
C GLY A 410 -19.56 2.29 11.83
N SER A 411 -18.36 2.85 11.82
CA SER A 411 -17.11 2.10 11.69
C SER A 411 -16.04 2.63 12.66
N ARG A 412 -15.13 1.74 13.06
CA ARG A 412 -13.93 2.06 13.81
C ARG A 412 -12.73 1.47 13.08
N PHE A 413 -11.79 2.33 12.72
CA PHE A 413 -10.51 1.97 12.13
C PHE A 413 -9.41 2.22 13.12
N THR A 414 -8.55 1.23 13.36
CA THR A 414 -7.39 1.36 14.25
C THR A 414 -6.13 1.05 13.47
N VAL A 415 -5.26 2.04 13.32
CA VAL A 415 -3.94 1.92 12.66
C VAL A 415 -2.89 1.82 13.74
N THR A 416 -2.16 0.72 13.78
CA THR A 416 -1.04 0.51 14.69
C THR A 416 0.26 0.59 13.91
N ILE A 417 1.17 1.49 14.30
CA ILE A 417 2.50 1.66 13.70
C ILE A 417 3.58 1.72 14.76
N PHE A 418 4.82 1.42 14.35
CA PHE A 418 5.98 1.48 15.21
C PHE A 418 6.95 2.53 14.67
N LEU A 419 7.29 3.52 15.52
CA LEU A 419 8.18 4.62 15.18
C LEU A 419 9.42 4.57 16.06
N LYS A 420 10.56 4.98 15.53
CA LYS A 420 11.78 5.13 16.31
C LYS A 420 11.65 6.36 17.20
N LEU A 421 11.99 6.20 18.48
CA LEU A 421 12.02 7.33 19.40
C LEU A 421 13.28 8.15 19.16
N GLN A 422 13.14 9.46 19.14
CA GLN A 422 14.29 10.35 19.14
C GLN A 422 14.89 10.43 20.56
N ASP A 423 16.19 10.46 20.66
CA ASP A 423 16.92 10.67 21.92
C ASP A 423 17.01 12.20 22.18
N THR A 424 15.87 12.86 22.16
CA THR A 424 15.76 14.26 22.56
C THR A 424 15.89 14.29 24.07
N GLY A 425 17.09 14.61 24.54
CA GLY A 425 17.29 14.86 25.97
C GLY A 425 16.20 15.82 26.44
N ASN A 426 15.53 15.48 27.52
CA ASN A 426 14.50 16.32 28.15
C ASN A 426 15.00 17.77 28.16
N GLU A 427 14.49 18.61 27.25
CA GLU A 427 14.63 20.04 27.36
C GLU A 427 13.75 20.49 28.54
N GLU A 428 14.24 20.19 29.76
CA GLU A 428 13.69 20.79 30.94
C GLU A 428 13.77 22.31 30.79
N LEU A 429 12.68 22.98 31.06
CA LEU A 429 12.67 24.45 31.20
C LEU A 429 13.43 24.83 32.50
N LYS A 430 14.75 24.58 32.49
CA LYS A 430 15.63 24.77 33.67
C LYS A 430 15.54 26.16 34.31
N GLU A 431 15.05 27.12 33.56
CA GLU A 431 14.90 28.52 34.00
C GLU A 431 13.51 28.80 34.63
N LEU A 432 12.54 27.88 34.53
CA LEU A 432 11.15 28.08 34.95
C LEU A 432 10.68 27.07 36.00
N VAL A 433 11.61 26.41 36.70
CA VAL A 433 11.30 25.36 37.68
C VAL A 433 10.47 25.95 38.86
N ASP A 434 9.43 25.18 39.24
CA ASP A 434 8.54 25.48 40.40
C ASP A 434 7.69 26.77 40.23
N LEU A 435 7.58 27.35 39.04
CA LEU A 435 6.68 28.50 38.86
C LEU A 435 5.21 28.04 38.86
N PRO A 436 4.32 28.78 39.58
CA PRO A 436 2.93 28.41 39.71
C PRO A 436 2.12 28.69 38.41
N VAL A 437 1.37 27.71 37.93
CA VAL A 437 0.48 27.84 36.76
C VAL A 437 -0.92 27.40 37.17
N LEU A 438 -1.94 28.24 36.85
CA LEU A 438 -3.34 27.89 37.08
C LEU A 438 -3.97 27.29 35.81
N VAL A 439 -4.59 26.12 35.92
CA VAL A 439 -5.35 25.46 34.84
C VAL A 439 -6.85 25.60 35.14
N VAL A 440 -7.62 26.02 34.16
CA VAL A 440 -9.06 26.25 34.27
C VAL A 440 -9.76 25.47 33.14
N ASP A 441 -10.47 24.40 33.48
CA ASP A 441 -11.19 23.55 32.54
C ASP A 441 -12.38 22.93 33.28
N ASP A 442 -13.57 22.90 32.68
CA ASP A 442 -14.76 22.34 33.32
C ASP A 442 -14.74 20.80 33.44
N ASP A 443 -13.86 20.14 32.69
CA ASP A 443 -13.58 18.72 32.79
C ASP A 443 -12.43 18.44 33.77
N PRO A 444 -12.69 17.77 34.90
CA PRO A 444 -11.63 17.41 35.86
C PRO A 444 -10.52 16.52 35.25
N VAL A 445 -10.85 15.69 34.26
CA VAL A 445 -9.87 14.81 33.59
C VAL A 445 -8.90 15.63 32.75
N CYS A 446 -9.39 16.65 32.04
CA CYS A 446 -8.56 17.58 31.29
C CYS A 446 -7.66 18.39 32.24
N CYS A 447 -8.21 18.83 33.40
CA CYS A 447 -7.43 19.48 34.45
C CYS A 447 -6.28 18.62 34.95
N GLU A 448 -6.55 17.37 35.33
CA GLU A 448 -5.53 16.43 35.83
C GLU A 448 -4.45 16.14 34.79
N SER A 449 -4.83 15.95 33.53
CA SER A 449 -3.92 15.72 32.41
C SER A 449 -2.99 16.91 32.19
N THR A 450 -3.54 18.13 32.15
CA THR A 450 -2.76 19.36 31.93
C THR A 450 -1.81 19.62 33.10
N VAL A 451 -2.26 19.44 34.33
CA VAL A 451 -1.41 19.54 35.53
C VAL A 451 -0.31 18.47 35.52
N GLY A 452 -0.60 17.27 35.04
CA GLY A 452 0.39 16.20 34.82
C GLY A 452 1.51 16.65 33.89
N ILE A 453 1.14 17.20 32.70
CA ILE A 453 2.10 17.73 31.74
C ILE A 453 2.93 18.87 32.33
N LEU A 454 2.31 19.79 33.06
CA LEU A 454 3.03 20.89 33.74
C LEU A 454 4.09 20.37 34.71
N LYS A 455 3.77 19.34 35.49
CA LYS A 455 4.74 18.71 36.44
C LYS A 455 5.89 18.03 35.71
N GLU A 456 5.64 17.41 34.57
CA GLU A 456 6.68 16.78 33.76
C GLU A 456 7.67 17.78 33.17
N ILE A 457 7.22 19.01 32.88
CA ILE A 457 8.09 20.10 32.40
C ILE A 457 8.69 20.94 33.54
N GLY A 458 8.41 20.58 34.82
CA GLY A 458 9.02 21.17 35.98
C GLY A 458 8.26 22.35 36.58
N LEU A 459 6.98 22.58 36.24
CA LEU A 459 6.15 23.67 36.73
C LEU A 459 5.16 23.18 37.81
N ASP A 460 4.74 24.08 38.71
CA ASP A 460 3.74 23.77 39.74
C ASP A 460 2.34 24.13 39.27
N GLY A 461 1.58 23.09 38.83
CA GLY A 461 0.24 23.23 38.29
C GLY A 461 -0.85 23.13 39.35
N GLU A 462 -1.69 24.14 39.49
CA GLU A 462 -2.96 24.11 40.24
C GLU A 462 -4.14 24.07 39.25
N SER A 463 -5.26 23.46 39.64
CA SER A 463 -6.44 23.43 38.76
C SER A 463 -7.72 23.89 39.46
N VAL A 464 -8.62 24.46 38.66
CA VAL A 464 -10.00 24.82 39.04
C VAL A 464 -10.96 24.48 37.91
N THR A 465 -12.21 24.21 38.24
CA THR A 465 -13.21 23.76 37.24
C THR A 465 -14.20 24.85 36.80
N THR A 466 -14.00 26.09 37.23
CA THR A 466 -14.90 27.22 36.88
C THR A 466 -14.13 28.51 36.66
N GLY A 467 -14.54 29.32 35.69
CA GLY A 467 -13.95 30.65 35.46
C GLY A 467 -14.07 31.60 36.67
N LYS A 468 -15.16 31.49 37.42
CA LYS A 468 -15.35 32.31 38.62
C LYS A 468 -14.28 32.01 39.70
N GLU A 469 -14.00 30.74 39.97
CA GLU A 469 -12.96 30.32 40.93
C GLU A 469 -11.58 30.73 40.41
N ALA A 470 -11.35 30.65 39.08
CA ALA A 470 -10.11 31.13 38.48
C ALA A 470 -9.86 32.61 38.77
N VAL A 471 -10.87 33.45 38.55
CA VAL A 471 -10.79 34.91 38.86
C VAL A 471 -10.53 35.13 40.32
N GLU A 472 -11.24 34.45 41.24
CA GLU A 472 -11.07 34.60 42.70
C GLU A 472 -9.66 34.21 43.13
N ARG A 473 -9.11 33.08 42.65
CA ARG A 473 -7.75 32.64 43.00
C ARG A 473 -6.68 33.54 42.43
N THR A 474 -6.81 33.97 41.17
CA THR A 474 -5.83 34.86 40.51
C THR A 474 -5.76 36.19 41.25
N VAL A 475 -6.91 36.80 41.62
CA VAL A 475 -6.97 38.04 42.38
C VAL A 475 -6.37 37.87 43.78
N ALA A 476 -6.71 36.77 44.47
CA ALA A 476 -6.20 36.52 45.83
C ALA A 476 -4.68 36.34 45.89
N ARG A 477 -4.07 35.78 44.85
CA ARG A 477 -2.60 35.68 44.75
C ARG A 477 -1.96 36.99 44.35
N HIS A 478 -2.58 37.72 43.44
CA HIS A 478 -2.12 39.06 43.04
C HIS A 478 -2.08 40.03 44.22
N GLU A 479 -3.09 40.03 45.09
CA GLU A 479 -3.10 40.83 46.33
C GLU A 479 -1.97 40.49 47.28
N LYS A 480 -1.43 39.26 47.22
CA LYS A 480 -0.28 38.80 48.01
C LYS A 480 1.07 39.02 47.32
N GLN A 481 1.08 39.53 46.12
CA GLN A 481 2.28 39.64 45.26
C GLN A 481 2.93 38.27 44.94
N GLU A 482 2.13 37.22 44.82
CA GLU A 482 2.52 35.85 44.50
C GLU A 482 1.85 35.39 43.19
N ASP A 483 1.95 36.20 42.15
CA ASP A 483 1.24 35.99 40.90
C ASP A 483 1.51 34.62 40.26
N TYR A 484 0.53 34.10 39.56
CA TYR A 484 0.75 32.97 38.68
C TYR A 484 1.67 33.35 37.51
N PHE A 485 2.58 32.47 37.17
CA PHE A 485 3.42 32.61 35.96
C PHE A 485 2.58 32.64 34.69
N ALA A 486 1.53 31.83 34.64
CA ALA A 486 0.53 31.83 33.55
C ALA A 486 -0.80 31.25 34.04
N VAL A 487 -1.90 31.68 33.41
CA VAL A 487 -3.23 31.08 33.58
C VAL A 487 -3.63 30.43 32.26
N ILE A 488 -3.89 29.13 32.26
CA ILE A 488 -4.33 28.36 31.12
C ILE A 488 -5.83 28.13 31.25
N VAL A 489 -6.63 28.65 30.33
CA VAL A 489 -8.09 28.67 30.44
C VAL A 489 -8.72 27.97 29.25
N ASP A 490 -9.63 27.02 29.49
CA ASP A 490 -10.47 26.49 28.41
C ASP A 490 -11.45 27.57 27.92
N TRP A 491 -11.57 27.64 26.60
CA TRP A 491 -12.49 28.60 25.99
C TRP A 491 -13.95 28.29 26.31
N LYS A 492 -14.40 27.03 26.13
CA LYS A 492 -15.80 26.64 26.27
C LYS A 492 -16.05 26.07 27.67
N MET A 493 -16.47 26.88 28.62
CA MET A 493 -16.89 26.45 29.94
C MET A 493 -18.34 26.87 30.23
N PRO A 494 -19.12 26.05 30.95
CA PRO A 494 -20.49 26.43 31.31
C PRO A 494 -20.52 27.62 32.28
N GLY A 495 -21.40 28.56 32.02
CA GLY A 495 -21.63 29.75 32.87
C GLY A 495 -20.72 30.92 32.55
N MET A 496 -19.44 30.85 32.84
CA MET A 496 -18.43 31.86 32.47
C MET A 496 -17.41 31.21 31.56
N ASP A 497 -17.37 31.64 30.30
CA ASP A 497 -16.42 31.13 29.32
C ASP A 497 -14.99 31.67 29.52
N GLY A 498 -14.06 31.18 28.72
CA GLY A 498 -12.65 31.56 28.82
C GLY A 498 -12.38 33.03 28.48
N ILE A 499 -13.12 33.61 27.56
CA ILE A 499 -12.98 35.01 27.15
C ILE A 499 -13.49 35.95 28.29
N GLU A 500 -14.66 35.64 28.83
CA GLU A 500 -15.21 36.42 29.95
C GLU A 500 -14.34 36.25 31.21
N THR A 501 -13.82 35.06 31.45
CA THR A 501 -12.85 34.80 32.54
C THR A 501 -11.60 35.67 32.37
N THR A 502 -11.04 35.70 31.14
CA THR A 502 -9.89 36.57 30.79
C THR A 502 -10.22 38.03 31.03
N ARG A 503 -11.37 38.50 30.52
CA ARG A 503 -11.79 39.90 30.69
C ARG A 503 -11.93 40.31 32.15
N GLN A 504 -12.46 39.43 32.99
CA GLN A 504 -12.58 39.70 34.44
C GLN A 504 -11.24 39.67 35.17
N ILE A 505 -10.32 38.78 34.80
CA ILE A 505 -8.95 38.80 35.35
C ILE A 505 -8.25 40.10 34.95
N ARG A 506 -8.31 40.53 33.70
CA ARG A 506 -7.72 41.77 33.19
C ARG A 506 -8.24 43.02 33.92
N GLN A 507 -9.55 43.06 34.19
CA GLN A 507 -10.16 44.17 34.91
C GLN A 507 -9.64 44.31 36.37
N LYS A 508 -9.25 43.21 37.03
CA LYS A 508 -8.88 43.18 38.44
C LYS A 508 -7.38 43.13 38.69
N VAL A 509 -6.63 42.45 37.79
CA VAL A 509 -5.18 42.19 37.96
C VAL A 509 -4.36 42.94 36.89
N GLY A 510 -4.97 43.40 35.80
CA GLY A 510 -4.24 44.00 34.67
C GLY A 510 -3.56 42.99 33.77
N ASP A 511 -2.48 43.44 33.13
CA ASP A 511 -1.77 42.64 32.11
C ASP A 511 -0.59 41.84 32.66
N GLU A 512 -0.38 41.86 33.98
CA GLU A 512 0.81 41.30 34.65
C GLU A 512 0.86 39.76 34.58
N VAL A 513 -0.31 39.09 34.60
CA VAL A 513 -0.40 37.62 34.54
C VAL A 513 -0.72 37.17 33.10
N PRO A 514 0.15 36.43 32.44
CA PRO A 514 -0.11 35.91 31.10
C PRO A 514 -1.28 34.92 31.09
N ILE A 515 -2.14 35.03 30.07
CA ILE A 515 -3.31 34.16 29.88
C ILE A 515 -3.19 33.43 28.56
N VAL A 516 -3.25 32.09 28.63
CA VAL A 516 -3.25 31.18 27.53
C VAL A 516 -4.66 30.59 27.39
N VAL A 517 -5.27 30.68 26.22
CA VAL A 517 -6.58 30.09 25.99
C VAL A 517 -6.43 28.77 25.23
N LEU A 518 -6.98 27.69 25.82
CA LEU A 518 -7.14 26.41 25.13
C LEU A 518 -8.39 26.47 24.28
N THR A 519 -8.24 26.25 23.00
CA THR A 519 -9.37 26.33 22.06
C THR A 519 -9.63 24.97 21.41
N ALA A 520 -10.91 24.69 21.17
CA ALA A 520 -11.25 23.71 20.14
C ALA A 520 -10.92 24.32 18.75
N TYR A 521 -10.99 23.53 17.75
CA TYR A 521 -10.54 23.67 16.37
C TYR A 521 -10.76 24.96 15.61
N ASP A 522 -11.78 25.80 15.94
CA ASP A 522 -12.17 26.97 15.15
C ASP A 522 -12.23 28.22 16.01
N TYR A 523 -11.08 28.83 16.19
CA TYR A 523 -10.95 30.09 16.92
C TYR A 523 -10.87 31.32 16.00
N SER A 524 -10.78 31.15 14.67
CA SER A 524 -10.65 32.28 13.73
C SER A 524 -11.81 33.29 13.82
N SER A 525 -13.00 32.82 14.21
CA SER A 525 -14.15 33.70 14.43
C SER A 525 -14.15 34.47 15.75
N ILE A 526 -13.29 34.08 16.71
CA ILE A 526 -13.25 34.64 18.06
C ILE A 526 -11.87 35.19 18.44
N GLU A 527 -10.88 35.00 17.57
CA GLU A 527 -9.51 35.42 17.80
C GLU A 527 -9.43 36.93 18.09
N GLU A 528 -10.15 37.74 17.32
CA GLU A 528 -10.21 39.19 17.47
C GLU A 528 -10.83 39.56 18.82
N GLU A 529 -11.95 38.94 19.21
CA GLU A 529 -12.59 39.16 20.52
C GLU A 529 -11.72 38.72 21.69
N ALA A 530 -11.04 37.58 21.57
CA ALA A 530 -10.17 37.07 22.62
C ALA A 530 -8.90 37.94 22.80
N ARG A 531 -8.34 38.46 21.69
CA ARG A 531 -7.22 39.43 21.76
C ARG A 531 -7.67 40.75 22.37
N GLU A 532 -8.85 41.25 22.02
CA GLU A 532 -9.43 42.42 22.68
C GLU A 532 -9.67 42.19 24.18
N ALA A 533 -9.99 40.96 24.58
CA ALA A 533 -10.13 40.59 25.99
C ALA A 533 -8.78 40.48 26.72
N GLY A 534 -7.64 40.50 26.02
CA GLY A 534 -6.30 40.48 26.60
C GLY A 534 -5.67 39.07 26.69
N VAL A 535 -6.04 38.13 25.81
CA VAL A 535 -5.38 36.83 25.70
C VAL A 535 -3.97 37.01 25.11
N ASN A 536 -2.97 36.36 25.72
CA ASN A 536 -1.57 36.43 25.26
C ASN A 536 -1.24 35.38 24.23
N GLU A 537 -1.76 34.15 24.36
CA GLU A 537 -1.41 33.00 23.53
C GLU A 537 -2.60 32.06 23.38
N PHE A 538 -2.65 31.35 22.27
CA PHE A 538 -3.66 30.34 22.01
C PHE A 538 -2.99 28.97 21.79
N ILE A 539 -3.59 27.92 22.33
CA ILE A 539 -3.19 26.53 22.09
C ILE A 539 -4.43 25.74 21.65
N THR A 540 -4.31 25.01 20.57
CA THR A 540 -5.38 24.15 20.09
C THR A 540 -5.44 22.86 20.88
N LYS A 541 -6.64 22.40 21.25
CA LYS A 541 -6.87 21.05 21.76
C LYS A 541 -6.77 20.06 20.60
N PRO A 542 -6.14 18.89 20.76
CA PRO A 542 -5.65 18.30 22.02
C PRO A 542 -4.29 18.87 22.43
N LEU A 543 -4.11 18.98 23.75
CA LEU A 543 -2.91 19.59 24.33
C LEU A 543 -1.72 18.65 24.29
N PHE A 544 -0.72 18.99 23.49
CA PHE A 544 0.58 18.34 23.45
C PHE A 544 1.59 19.03 24.36
N ARG A 545 2.49 18.24 24.97
CA ARG A 545 3.57 18.73 25.82
C ARG A 545 4.47 19.73 25.08
N SER A 546 4.87 19.43 23.85
CA SER A 546 5.72 20.30 23.01
C SER A 546 5.07 21.67 22.77
N ARG A 547 3.75 21.70 22.51
CA ARG A 547 3.00 22.93 22.26
C ARG A 547 2.89 23.77 23.53
N LEU A 548 2.57 23.15 24.67
CA LEU A 548 2.51 23.83 25.95
C LEU A 548 3.89 24.41 26.35
N THR A 549 4.95 23.63 26.18
CA THR A 549 6.32 24.06 26.44
C THR A 549 6.72 25.26 25.60
N THR A 550 6.37 25.24 24.28
CA THR A 550 6.66 26.34 23.35
C THR A 550 5.90 27.63 23.75
N ALA A 551 4.61 27.51 24.03
CA ALA A 551 3.80 28.67 24.46
C ALA A 551 4.31 29.30 25.75
N LEU A 552 4.63 28.49 26.77
CA LEU A 552 5.17 28.98 28.03
C LEU A 552 6.58 29.58 27.88
N ARG A 553 7.41 29.06 26.99
CA ARG A 553 8.71 29.62 26.61
C ARG A 553 8.56 30.99 25.93
N ASN A 554 7.60 31.14 25.04
CA ASN A 554 7.29 32.42 24.38
C ASN A 554 6.86 33.47 25.41
N ILE A 555 6.00 33.08 26.33
CA ILE A 555 5.55 33.93 27.44
C ILE A 555 6.75 34.38 28.28
N ALA A 556 7.63 33.48 28.69
CA ALA A 556 8.84 33.79 29.46
C ALA A 556 9.78 34.76 28.71
N ALA A 557 9.85 34.63 27.39
CA ALA A 557 10.67 35.52 26.53
C ALA A 557 9.98 36.85 26.19
N GLY A 558 8.75 37.08 26.64
CA GLY A 558 7.97 38.28 26.31
C GLY A 558 7.61 38.42 24.84
N ARG A 559 7.51 37.29 24.10
CA ARG A 559 7.16 37.23 22.70
C ARG A 559 5.68 36.86 22.55
N SER A 560 4.89 37.71 21.89
CA SER A 560 3.53 37.34 21.48
C SER A 560 3.60 36.63 20.15
N ALA A 561 2.89 35.51 20.02
CA ALA A 561 2.76 34.83 18.73
C ALA A 561 1.92 35.68 17.77
N HIS A 562 2.38 35.88 16.56
CA HIS A 562 1.58 36.43 15.49
C HIS A 562 0.92 35.27 14.72
N PRO A 563 -0.40 35.39 14.41
CA PRO A 563 -1.09 34.37 13.62
C PRO A 563 -0.54 34.32 12.18
N GLU A 564 -0.55 33.13 11.62
CA GLU A 564 -0.31 32.91 10.20
C GLU A 564 -1.45 33.58 9.40
N GLU A 565 -1.24 34.77 8.90
CA GLU A 565 -2.13 35.39 7.91
C GLU A 565 -2.12 34.60 6.61
N ASP A 566 -3.24 34.68 5.89
CA ASP A 566 -3.52 34.02 4.60
C ASP A 566 -2.31 34.04 3.66
N SER A 567 -1.85 32.86 3.21
CA SER A 567 -0.58 32.66 2.46
C SER A 567 -0.43 33.57 1.24
N LEU A 568 -1.54 33.98 0.61
CA LEU A 568 -1.55 34.94 -0.52
C LEU A 568 -1.31 36.38 -0.07
N SER A 569 -1.86 36.76 1.10
CA SER A 569 -1.64 38.10 1.69
C SER A 569 -0.18 38.22 2.14
N ASN A 570 0.39 37.18 2.70
CA ASN A 570 1.77 37.13 3.13
C ASN A 570 2.76 37.26 1.97
N LEU A 571 2.53 36.56 0.85
CA LEU A 571 3.36 36.71 -0.36
C LEU A 571 3.30 38.13 -0.97
N ARG A 572 2.14 38.80 -0.90
CA ARG A 572 1.99 40.17 -1.41
C ARG A 572 2.57 41.21 -0.45
N ASN A 573 2.58 40.96 0.84
CA ASN A 573 3.08 41.85 1.87
C ASN A 573 4.60 41.78 2.03
N CYS A 574 5.22 40.67 1.56
CA CYS A 574 6.69 40.55 1.53
C CYS A 574 7.25 41.23 0.27
N SER A 575 8.26 42.06 0.45
CA SER A 575 8.97 42.67 -0.67
C SER A 575 10.40 42.13 -0.74
N TYR A 576 10.68 41.33 -1.75
CA TYR A 576 12.02 40.88 -2.10
C TYR A 576 12.60 41.69 -3.24
N ALA A 577 12.22 42.97 -3.30
CA ALA A 577 12.78 43.91 -4.29
C ALA A 577 14.30 44.05 -4.14
N GLY A 578 15.02 43.80 -5.22
CA GLY A 578 16.50 43.80 -5.23
C GLY A 578 17.12 42.41 -5.26
N HIS A 579 16.39 41.35 -4.91
CA HIS A 579 16.83 39.96 -5.05
C HIS A 579 16.64 39.42 -6.47
N ARG A 580 17.55 38.59 -6.91
CA ARG A 580 17.52 37.94 -8.23
C ARG A 580 17.42 36.42 -8.12
N ILE A 581 16.42 35.88 -8.74
CA ILE A 581 16.10 34.47 -8.72
C ILE A 581 16.29 33.88 -10.11
N LEU A 582 17.01 32.77 -10.23
CA LEU A 582 17.09 31.99 -11.45
C LEU A 582 16.06 30.85 -11.38
N LEU A 583 15.07 30.88 -12.25
CA LEU A 583 14.06 29.84 -12.39
C LEU A 583 14.37 28.96 -13.59
N VAL A 584 14.58 27.68 -13.35
CA VAL A 584 14.90 26.68 -14.38
C VAL A 584 13.75 25.70 -14.52
N GLU A 585 13.08 25.72 -15.65
CA GLU A 585 11.86 24.95 -15.95
C GLU A 585 11.77 24.75 -17.47
N ASP A 586 11.57 23.52 -17.94
CA ASP A 586 11.51 23.19 -19.36
C ASP A 586 10.14 23.48 -19.98
N ASN A 587 9.07 23.34 -19.21
CA ASN A 587 7.71 23.59 -19.67
C ASN A 587 7.39 25.08 -19.67
N ASP A 588 7.04 25.62 -20.84
CA ASP A 588 6.74 27.05 -21.03
C ASP A 588 5.64 27.57 -20.12
N LEU A 589 4.54 26.81 -19.96
CA LEU A 589 3.41 27.21 -19.13
C LEU A 589 3.75 27.18 -17.63
N ASN A 590 4.46 26.14 -17.16
CA ASN A 590 4.91 26.06 -15.77
C ASN A 590 5.88 27.21 -15.46
N ARG A 591 6.77 27.51 -16.39
CA ARG A 591 7.75 28.61 -16.27
C ARG A 591 7.04 29.97 -16.18
N GLU A 592 6.01 30.21 -17.00
CA GLU A 592 5.20 31.42 -16.95
C GLU A 592 4.47 31.56 -15.61
N ILE A 593 3.80 30.49 -15.14
CA ILE A 593 3.09 30.45 -13.85
C ILE A 593 4.06 30.74 -12.68
N ALA A 594 5.21 30.06 -12.65
CA ALA A 594 6.18 30.26 -11.59
C ALA A 594 6.79 31.66 -11.61
N CYS A 595 7.06 32.24 -12.79
CA CYS A 595 7.48 33.62 -12.94
C CYS A 595 6.48 34.62 -12.39
N GLU A 596 5.21 34.47 -12.71
CA GLU A 596 4.13 35.34 -12.21
C GLU A 596 4.02 35.27 -10.69
N ILE A 597 3.99 34.03 -10.11
CA ILE A 597 3.88 33.83 -8.68
C ILE A 597 5.08 34.44 -7.93
N ILE A 598 6.31 34.14 -8.35
CA ILE A 598 7.53 34.68 -7.73
C ILE A 598 7.62 36.19 -7.97
N GLY A 599 7.23 36.67 -9.16
CA GLY A 599 7.21 38.09 -9.52
C GLY A 599 6.28 38.93 -8.65
N MET A 600 5.18 38.36 -8.11
CA MET A 600 4.28 39.03 -7.16
C MET A 600 4.99 39.48 -5.88
N THR A 601 6.13 38.87 -5.54
CA THR A 601 6.95 39.22 -4.35
C THR A 601 7.93 40.37 -4.60
N GLY A 602 7.98 40.89 -5.83
CA GLY A 602 8.92 42.00 -6.23
C GLY A 602 10.34 41.53 -6.54
N ALA A 603 10.66 40.24 -6.44
CA ALA A 603 11.97 39.70 -6.84
C ALA A 603 12.13 39.71 -8.37
N ALA A 604 13.36 39.97 -8.85
CA ALA A 604 13.70 39.89 -10.28
C ALA A 604 13.92 38.40 -10.67
N VAL A 605 13.09 37.88 -11.58
CA VAL A 605 13.16 36.49 -12.02
C VAL A 605 13.81 36.42 -13.41
N GLU A 606 14.89 35.65 -13.52
CA GLU A 606 15.45 35.23 -14.79
C GLU A 606 15.16 33.74 -15.01
N THR A 607 14.87 33.36 -16.24
CA THR A 607 14.46 32.00 -16.58
C THR A 607 15.49 31.25 -17.41
N ALA A 608 15.52 29.91 -17.26
CA ALA A 608 16.27 29.03 -18.16
C ALA A 608 15.37 27.82 -18.52
N GLU A 609 15.48 27.36 -19.77
CA GLU A 609 14.61 26.29 -20.30
C GLU A 609 15.17 24.88 -20.09
N ASN A 610 16.37 24.72 -19.58
CA ASN A 610 16.99 23.43 -19.23
C ASN A 610 18.21 23.65 -18.36
N GLY A 611 18.76 22.57 -17.79
CA GLY A 611 19.93 22.64 -16.91
C GLY A 611 21.16 23.23 -17.55
N ARG A 612 21.39 22.99 -18.84
CA ARG A 612 22.57 23.57 -19.58
C ARG A 612 22.44 25.06 -19.69
N ALA A 613 21.30 25.58 -20.07
CA ALA A 613 21.05 27.02 -20.16
C ALA A 613 21.22 27.70 -18.78
N ALA A 614 20.79 27.03 -17.70
CA ALA A 614 20.98 27.51 -16.33
C ALA A 614 22.49 27.63 -15.97
N VAL A 615 23.26 26.57 -16.22
CA VAL A 615 24.71 26.53 -15.99
C VAL A 615 25.43 27.61 -16.78
N GLU A 616 25.08 27.81 -18.06
CA GLU A 616 25.66 28.86 -18.90
C GLU A 616 25.34 30.27 -18.39
N LYS A 617 24.08 30.51 -17.94
CA LYS A 617 23.69 31.80 -17.36
C LYS A 617 24.44 32.06 -16.06
N PHE A 618 24.50 31.06 -15.18
CA PHE A 618 25.23 31.16 -13.91
C PHE A 618 26.72 31.43 -14.12
N MET A 619 27.38 30.80 -15.10
CA MET A 619 28.77 31.00 -15.44
C MET A 619 29.07 32.41 -16.02
N LYS A 620 28.11 32.97 -16.76
CA LYS A 620 28.26 34.33 -17.35
C LYS A 620 27.94 35.43 -16.35
N ALA A 621 27.22 35.12 -15.28
CA ALA A 621 26.85 36.11 -14.27
C ALA A 621 28.03 36.42 -13.33
N PRO A 622 28.14 37.64 -12.80
CA PRO A 622 29.08 37.94 -11.75
C PRO A 622 28.83 37.12 -10.49
N GLN A 623 29.86 36.91 -9.67
CA GLN A 623 29.72 36.23 -8.39
C GLN A 623 28.68 36.95 -7.51
N GLY A 624 27.74 36.20 -6.93
CA GLY A 624 26.65 36.74 -6.10
C GLY A 624 25.53 37.44 -6.89
N TYR A 625 25.43 37.22 -8.19
CA TYR A 625 24.37 37.84 -9.04
C TYR A 625 23.01 37.22 -8.78
N TYR A 626 22.94 35.91 -8.54
CA TYR A 626 21.73 35.20 -8.14
C TYR A 626 21.74 34.91 -6.65
N ASP A 627 20.65 35.25 -5.97
CA ASP A 627 20.44 35.01 -4.55
C ASP A 627 19.82 33.64 -4.29
N LEU A 628 19.08 33.09 -5.26
CA LEU A 628 18.39 31.81 -5.16
C LEU A 628 18.20 31.20 -6.56
N ILE A 629 18.27 29.88 -6.65
CA ILE A 629 17.96 29.11 -7.86
C ILE A 629 16.85 28.13 -7.58
N PHE A 630 15.74 28.22 -8.31
CA PHE A 630 14.74 27.18 -8.40
C PHE A 630 15.05 26.28 -9.60
N MET A 631 15.25 24.99 -9.37
CA MET A 631 15.74 24.04 -10.36
C MET A 631 14.78 22.87 -10.54
N ASP A 632 14.14 22.77 -11.70
CA ASP A 632 13.41 21.55 -12.05
C ASP A 632 14.38 20.36 -12.16
N ILE A 633 13.96 19.21 -11.63
CA ILE A 633 14.76 17.98 -11.67
C ILE A 633 14.70 17.33 -13.05
N GLN A 634 13.49 17.18 -13.62
CA GLN A 634 13.28 16.42 -14.84
C GLN A 634 13.23 17.33 -16.06
N MET A 635 14.38 17.57 -16.67
CA MET A 635 14.48 18.41 -17.86
C MET A 635 15.28 17.71 -18.97
N PRO A 636 14.99 18.01 -20.25
CA PRO A 636 15.76 17.53 -21.39
C PRO A 636 17.15 18.19 -21.44
N VAL A 637 18.06 17.60 -22.19
CA VAL A 637 19.44 18.08 -22.46
C VAL A 637 20.37 17.95 -21.26
N MET A 638 20.00 18.45 -20.09
CA MET A 638 20.70 18.33 -18.82
C MET A 638 19.67 18.40 -17.70
N ASN A 639 19.60 17.38 -16.89
CA ASN A 639 18.67 17.32 -15.75
C ASN A 639 19.11 18.22 -14.60
N GLY A 640 18.21 18.44 -13.62
CA GLY A 640 18.48 19.34 -12.51
C GLY A 640 19.62 18.88 -11.61
N TYR A 641 19.78 17.57 -11.40
CA TYR A 641 20.89 17.03 -10.60
C TYR A 641 22.25 17.31 -11.23
N GLU A 642 22.36 17.08 -12.54
CA GLU A 642 23.58 17.37 -13.30
C GLU A 642 23.89 18.87 -13.30
N ALA A 643 22.86 19.72 -13.45
CA ALA A 643 23.00 21.17 -13.44
C ALA A 643 23.45 21.69 -12.07
N ALA A 644 22.83 21.18 -10.97
CA ALA A 644 23.24 21.54 -9.62
C ALA A 644 24.67 21.12 -9.31
N ALA A 645 25.06 19.89 -9.64
CA ALA A 645 26.44 19.43 -9.48
C ALA A 645 27.44 20.29 -10.29
N ALA A 646 27.06 20.66 -11.52
CA ALA A 646 27.90 21.55 -12.36
C ALA A 646 28.06 22.95 -11.73
N ILE A 647 26.96 23.55 -11.22
CA ILE A 647 27.01 24.86 -10.52
C ILE A 647 27.87 24.75 -9.26
N ARG A 648 27.70 23.67 -8.44
CA ARG A 648 28.52 23.46 -7.24
C ARG A 648 30.01 23.31 -7.52
N SER A 649 30.37 22.82 -8.68
CA SER A 649 31.79 22.72 -9.11
C SER A 649 32.44 24.09 -9.40
N MET A 650 31.63 25.14 -9.66
CA MET A 650 32.09 26.49 -9.99
C MET A 650 32.39 27.31 -8.72
N LYS A 651 33.38 26.90 -7.94
CA LYS A 651 33.72 27.51 -6.65
C LYS A 651 34.10 29.00 -6.77
N GLU A 652 34.82 29.38 -7.82
CA GLU A 652 35.26 30.76 -8.07
C GLU A 652 34.09 31.70 -8.45
N HIS A 653 32.95 31.17 -8.88
CA HIS A 653 31.76 31.95 -9.23
C HIS A 653 30.68 31.94 -8.13
N GLY A 654 30.99 31.47 -6.91
CA GLY A 654 30.04 31.43 -5.81
C GLY A 654 29.08 30.22 -5.86
N GLY A 655 29.40 29.21 -6.68
CA GLY A 655 28.57 28.03 -6.85
C GLY A 655 28.33 27.22 -5.57
N LEU A 656 29.13 27.37 -4.53
CA LEU A 656 28.93 26.74 -3.21
C LEU A 656 27.97 27.53 -2.31
N ALA A 657 27.87 28.86 -2.54
CA ALA A 657 27.14 29.78 -1.65
C ALA A 657 25.69 29.97 -2.09
N VAL A 658 25.37 29.90 -3.40
CA VAL A 658 24.00 30.12 -3.88
C VAL A 658 23.08 28.99 -3.46
N PRO A 659 21.95 29.27 -2.79
CA PRO A 659 20.93 28.26 -2.50
C PRO A 659 20.33 27.71 -3.79
N ILE A 660 20.17 26.39 -3.87
CA ILE A 660 19.49 25.70 -4.98
C ILE A 660 18.33 24.91 -4.37
N VAL A 661 17.12 25.26 -4.78
CA VAL A 661 15.89 24.58 -4.38
C VAL A 661 15.39 23.72 -5.53
N ALA A 662 15.29 22.42 -5.31
CA ALA A 662 14.77 21.48 -6.29
C ALA A 662 13.27 21.69 -6.49
N MET A 663 12.78 21.72 -7.71
CA MET A 663 11.36 21.61 -8.04
C MET A 663 11.08 20.21 -8.55
N THR A 664 10.22 19.46 -7.86
CA THR A 664 9.93 18.05 -8.18
C THR A 664 8.47 17.83 -8.51
N ALA A 665 8.18 16.93 -9.45
CA ALA A 665 6.80 16.52 -9.71
C ALA A 665 6.22 15.72 -8.52
N ASN A 666 7.10 15.10 -7.69
CA ASN A 666 6.74 14.30 -6.52
C ASN A 666 7.81 14.47 -5.44
N ALA A 667 7.41 14.72 -4.20
CA ALA A 667 8.31 14.84 -3.04
C ALA A 667 8.62 13.45 -2.43
N PHE A 668 9.18 12.52 -3.23
CA PHE A 668 9.56 11.21 -2.69
C PHE A 668 10.94 11.24 -2.06
N ALA A 669 11.14 10.43 -1.03
CA ALA A 669 12.40 10.33 -0.29
C ALA A 669 13.62 10.07 -1.18
N GLU A 670 13.47 9.28 -2.25
CA GLU A 670 14.56 9.03 -3.22
C GLU A 670 14.96 10.30 -3.98
N ASP A 671 13.98 11.08 -4.44
CA ASP A 671 14.22 12.32 -5.17
C ASP A 671 14.87 13.38 -4.26
N VAL A 672 14.43 13.44 -2.99
CA VAL A 672 15.01 14.32 -1.96
C VAL A 672 16.47 13.94 -1.66
N LEU A 673 16.75 12.65 -1.50
CA LEU A 673 18.11 12.17 -1.25
C LEU A 673 19.05 12.43 -2.45
N LEU A 674 18.57 12.21 -3.67
CA LEU A 674 19.31 12.50 -4.89
C LEU A 674 19.58 14.00 -5.04
N ALA A 675 18.61 14.85 -4.70
CA ALA A 675 18.77 16.30 -4.71
C ALA A 675 19.83 16.76 -3.69
N LYS A 676 19.80 16.25 -2.46
CA LYS A 676 20.82 16.51 -1.44
C LYS A 676 22.22 16.06 -1.91
N ASN A 677 22.33 14.86 -2.49
CA ASN A 677 23.59 14.33 -3.01
C ASN A 677 24.14 15.15 -4.19
N ALA A 678 23.27 15.74 -4.99
CA ALA A 678 23.64 16.67 -6.07
C ALA A 678 24.05 18.07 -5.55
N GLY A 679 23.92 18.32 -4.24
CA GLY A 679 24.27 19.58 -3.59
C GLY A 679 23.14 20.61 -3.58
N MET A 680 21.89 20.23 -3.76
CA MET A 680 20.72 21.09 -3.57
C MET A 680 20.43 21.26 -2.07
N ASN A 681 19.87 22.40 -1.70
CA ASN A 681 19.67 22.80 -0.31
C ASN A 681 18.30 22.40 0.23
N GLU A 682 17.28 22.45 -0.63
CA GLU A 682 15.89 22.21 -0.26
C GLU A 682 15.09 21.71 -1.47
N HIS A 683 13.86 21.28 -1.27
CA HIS A 683 12.96 20.85 -2.35
C HIS A 683 11.57 21.47 -2.21
N LEU A 684 10.88 21.64 -3.34
CA LEU A 684 9.53 22.16 -3.47
C LEU A 684 8.76 21.29 -4.45
N ALA A 685 7.60 20.79 -4.04
CA ALA A 685 6.76 19.95 -4.89
C ALA A 685 6.01 20.80 -5.94
N LYS A 686 5.81 20.26 -7.13
CA LYS A 686 4.92 20.80 -8.15
C LYS A 686 3.52 20.14 -8.03
N PRO A 687 2.42 20.91 -8.17
CA PRO A 687 2.36 22.34 -8.45
C PRO A 687 2.80 23.18 -7.24
N LEU A 688 3.39 24.34 -7.50
CA LEU A 688 3.93 25.22 -6.47
C LEU A 688 2.85 25.60 -5.45
N ASP A 689 3.03 25.14 -4.21
CA ASP A 689 2.24 25.59 -3.06
C ASP A 689 2.70 26.96 -2.61
N LEU A 690 1.78 27.90 -2.47
CA LEU A 690 2.09 29.31 -2.18
C LEU A 690 2.62 29.49 -0.75
N GLY A 691 2.11 28.73 0.22
CA GLY A 691 2.58 28.79 1.60
C GLY A 691 4.02 28.27 1.70
N ARG A 692 4.29 27.11 1.11
CA ARG A 692 5.62 26.51 1.10
C ARG A 692 6.63 27.35 0.32
N LEU A 693 6.21 27.96 -0.79
CA LEU A 693 7.04 28.90 -1.53
C LEU A 693 7.42 30.11 -0.66
N HIS A 694 6.46 30.65 0.09
CA HIS A 694 6.71 31.77 1.02
C HIS A 694 7.76 31.42 2.07
N GLU A 695 7.63 30.25 2.71
CA GLU A 695 8.62 29.77 3.70
C GLU A 695 10.03 29.66 3.11
N VAL A 696 10.14 29.09 1.90
CA VAL A 696 11.42 28.93 1.18
C VAL A 696 12.04 30.30 0.88
N LEU A 697 11.25 31.24 0.35
CA LEU A 697 11.72 32.60 0.07
C LEU A 697 12.15 33.32 1.33
N GLN A 698 11.37 33.20 2.41
CA GLN A 698 11.70 33.81 3.70
C GLN A 698 12.97 33.24 4.34
N ARG A 699 13.24 31.95 4.13
CA ARG A 699 14.45 31.28 4.66
C ARG A 699 15.71 31.67 3.92
N TRP A 700 15.66 31.83 2.61
CA TRP A 700 16.83 32.00 1.76
C TRP A 700 17.08 33.43 1.26
N LEU A 701 16.08 34.35 1.35
CA LEU A 701 16.20 35.74 0.88
C LEU A 701 16.08 36.77 2.04
N LYS A 702 16.32 36.34 3.27
CA LYS A 702 16.38 37.27 4.42
C LYS A 702 17.54 38.17 4.40
#